data_b734d777d82d5b0638ec5bd8e05d53d5
#
_entry.id   b734d777d82d5b0638ec5bd8e05d53d5
#
_cell.length_a   1.000
_cell.length_b   1.000
_cell.length_c   1.000
_cell.angle_alpha   90.00
_cell.angle_beta   90.00
_cell.angle_gamma   90.00
#
_symmetry.space_group_name_H-M   'P 1'
#
loop_
_entity.id
_entity.type
_entity.pdbx_description
1 polymer ?
#
loop_
_entity_poly.entity_id
_entity_poly.type
_entity_poly.pdbx_seq_one_letter_code
_entity_poly.pdbx_strand_id
1 'polypeptide(L)'
;MSWRSPARDAQTVTASMVFGPVIQIRDVVGNVTVVADRPPYQIGDVTPGAVLLPVGAARRQPSRLLLARHQVVPFTGRDVELDALSTWMGGAEPVSVRLVHAAGGQGKTRLARHVAARAHAAGWLTWRVLHTPEQQSAGSRWEASGGGGALVVVDYADRWPASDLNRLVTDLNAVSLRTGLVLRVLLLARSAGFWWAALRDRLDSEHAVTAEAHFLPPLDEHIDRRVLFDQARERFSAALDVPDTAGITVPELTGSGFRQILAVHMAALVAVDAHHHNQTPPAQPHALSAYLLNRERAHWHHLHARTEDRRPTSPEVMGRAVYLATLTGPVTRDDATTILTRARVTEPGVATIIDDHRFCYPPDDPGTVLHGLRPDRLGEDLIALSTPGHPHTGADDWQPDDWAATAAHTLLTGGTPATWAPGAVTVLVETAHRWPHVADTVLYPLIREHPELALAAGGATITRLAELPHPDIAALEAVEALLPTDRHVDLDTAAAAISTTLTHHRLRATADPAEQVGLLATHAHRLANAGRRDEALAPAEEVAVICRRLADSDPAYLPPLAMSMNNLGLFLSELGRHDEALAAAEEASGIYRRLARESPTAYLPPLAMSLINLGRFLAELGRRDGAVTVAEEASGIYRRLARESPTAYLPPLAMSLNNLGIFLSELGRSDEALTPVEEAVAVRRELVEANPAAFLPGLAAALNNLGLVLAELGRRDGALTAAEEAVAIRRKLVEANPAAFLPDLAAALNNLGRFLAELGRRDKALTAAEEAFGIYRRLAEANPTAYLPGLAAALSNLGNHLSGSGYRDEALAAAEEAVGIYRRLAEANPTAYLPGLAAALSNLGNHLSGSGYRDEALAAAEEAVGIYRRLAEANPTAHLPHLATSLWAHASASVNVKANLPQALETVSEAIDIYQPLVKQLPQMFGSQLVLAYRTLADVLEALGRKDEADVLRQQLKEISGGTRE
;
A
#
# COMPACT_ATOMS: atom_id res chain seq x y z
N MET A 1 -47.04 17.36 40.95
CA MET A 1 -46.70 16.34 39.97
C MET A 1 -45.20 16.29 39.84
N SER A 2 -44.60 15.32 40.51
CA SER A 2 -43.14 15.12 40.59
C SER A 2 -42.65 14.36 39.35
N TRP A 3 -41.75 14.97 38.59
CA TRP A 3 -41.03 14.29 37.51
C TRP A 3 -39.94 13.44 38.13
N ARG A 4 -40.09 12.13 38.08
CA ARG A 4 -39.02 11.17 38.33
C ARG A 4 -38.10 11.16 37.15
N SER A 5 -36.81 11.42 37.35
CA SER A 5 -35.75 11.16 36.39
C SER A 5 -35.67 9.66 36.10
N PRO A 6 -35.60 9.24 34.82
CA PRO A 6 -35.26 7.86 34.55
C PRO A 6 -33.79 7.59 34.82
N ALA A 7 -33.54 6.42 35.38
CA ALA A 7 -32.22 5.91 35.70
C ALA A 7 -31.29 5.96 34.46
N ARG A 8 -30.06 6.38 34.71
CA ARG A 8 -28.98 6.27 33.73
C ARG A 8 -28.67 4.78 33.52
N ASP A 9 -29.11 4.23 32.41
CA ASP A 9 -28.58 2.97 31.94
C ASP A 9 -27.15 3.23 31.43
N ALA A 10 -26.18 2.90 32.25
CA ALA A 10 -24.80 2.79 31.83
C ALA A 10 -24.69 1.56 30.93
N GLN A 11 -24.62 1.78 29.60
CA GLN A 11 -24.21 0.73 28.68
C GLN A 11 -22.76 0.42 28.97
N THR A 12 -22.54 -0.68 29.69
CA THR A 12 -21.22 -1.25 29.90
C THR A 12 -20.81 -1.94 28.59
N VAL A 13 -19.91 -1.33 27.85
CA VAL A 13 -19.22 -2.01 26.73
C VAL A 13 -18.26 -3.00 27.37
N THR A 14 -18.69 -4.25 27.50
CA THR A 14 -17.79 -5.36 27.81
C THR A 14 -16.73 -5.43 26.71
N ALA A 15 -15.47 -5.65 27.07
CA ALA A 15 -14.30 -5.61 26.20
C ALA A 15 -14.33 -6.69 25.11
N SER A 16 -15.18 -6.48 24.11
CA SER A 16 -15.09 -7.16 22.81
C SER A 16 -14.53 -6.13 21.83
N MET A 17 -13.49 -6.53 21.09
CA MET A 17 -12.88 -5.66 20.08
C MET A 17 -13.92 -5.32 19.00
N VAL A 18 -14.29 -4.06 18.91
CA VAL A 18 -15.22 -3.55 17.91
C VAL A 18 -14.37 -2.91 16.81
N PHE A 19 -14.46 -3.44 15.58
CA PHE A 19 -13.88 -2.80 14.41
C PHE A 19 -14.82 -1.71 13.89
N GLY A 20 -14.27 -0.52 13.70
CA GLY A 20 -14.97 0.67 13.26
C GLY A 20 -15.03 1.77 14.34
N PRO A 21 -15.46 2.98 13.97
CA PRO A 21 -15.54 4.08 14.91
C PRO A 21 -16.55 3.76 16.02
N VAL A 22 -16.12 3.86 17.28
CA VAL A 22 -17.01 3.84 18.44
C VAL A 22 -17.70 5.19 18.52
N ILE A 23 -18.93 5.29 18.04
CA ILE A 23 -19.73 6.51 18.12
C ILE A 23 -20.47 6.52 19.44
N GLN A 24 -20.10 7.42 20.34
CA GLN A 24 -20.89 7.72 21.54
C GLN A 24 -21.88 8.85 21.21
N ILE A 25 -23.18 8.52 21.18
CA ILE A 25 -24.24 9.48 20.89
C ILE A 25 -24.85 9.91 22.22
N ARG A 26 -24.83 11.23 22.50
CA ARG A 26 -25.52 11.84 23.63
C ARG A 26 -26.61 12.79 23.12
N ASP A 27 -27.74 12.79 23.77
CA ASP A 27 -28.82 13.77 23.62
C ASP A 27 -29.40 13.87 22.19
N VAL A 28 -29.67 12.72 21.55
CA VAL A 28 -30.31 12.67 20.23
C VAL A 28 -31.83 12.54 20.38
N VAL A 29 -32.55 13.50 19.79
CA VAL A 29 -34.01 13.45 19.64
C VAL A 29 -34.28 13.11 18.17
N GLY A 30 -34.46 11.82 17.88
CA GLY A 30 -34.76 11.33 16.52
C GLY A 30 -34.11 9.97 16.20
N ASN A 31 -34.43 9.41 15.04
CA ASN A 31 -33.83 8.16 14.58
C ASN A 31 -32.39 8.43 14.04
N VAL A 32 -31.41 7.78 14.63
CA VAL A 32 -30.03 7.78 14.14
C VAL A 32 -29.77 6.47 13.40
N THR A 33 -29.49 6.56 12.11
CA THR A 33 -29.03 5.42 11.33
C THR A 33 -27.51 5.47 11.30
N VAL A 34 -26.85 4.60 12.06
CA VAL A 34 -25.40 4.41 11.99
C VAL A 34 -25.12 3.40 10.88
N VAL A 35 -24.58 3.86 9.76
CA VAL A 35 -24.01 2.97 8.75
C VAL A 35 -22.62 2.61 9.22
N ALA A 36 -22.48 1.48 9.91
CA ALA A 36 -21.15 0.95 10.23
C ALA A 36 -20.48 0.50 8.91
N ASP A 37 -19.32 1.06 8.62
CA ASP A 37 -18.47 0.60 7.53
C ASP A 37 -17.98 -0.80 7.88
N ARG A 38 -18.60 -1.82 7.27
CA ARG A 38 -18.30 -3.24 7.56
C ARG A 38 -17.09 -3.66 6.74
N PRO A 39 -16.15 -4.43 7.33
CA PRO A 39 -15.03 -4.94 6.56
C PRO A 39 -15.51 -5.91 5.46
N PRO A 40 -14.88 -5.89 4.28
CA PRO A 40 -15.24 -6.78 3.15
C PRO A 40 -14.74 -8.21 3.35
N TYR A 41 -14.58 -8.64 4.60
CA TYR A 41 -14.07 -9.96 4.94
C TYR A 41 -14.66 -10.51 6.24
N GLN A 42 -14.61 -11.83 6.36
CA GLN A 42 -14.97 -12.58 7.58
C GLN A 42 -13.77 -13.34 8.14
N ILE A 43 -13.74 -13.46 9.47
CA ILE A 43 -12.70 -14.15 10.20
C ILE A 43 -13.28 -15.43 10.81
N GLY A 44 -12.56 -16.53 10.66
CA GLY A 44 -12.87 -17.80 11.26
C GLY A 44 -11.60 -18.48 11.78
N ASP A 45 -11.75 -19.41 12.70
CA ASP A 45 -10.63 -20.19 13.23
C ASP A 45 -10.12 -21.19 12.18
N VAL A 46 -8.81 -21.40 12.15
CA VAL A 46 -8.22 -22.54 11.45
C VAL A 46 -8.36 -23.75 12.33
N THR A 47 -9.26 -24.69 11.96
CA THR A 47 -9.38 -25.97 12.70
C THR A 47 -8.10 -26.79 12.48
N PRO A 48 -7.31 -27.08 13.52
CA PRO A 48 -5.99 -27.73 13.35
C PRO A 48 -6.07 -29.22 13.03
N GLY A 49 -7.19 -29.89 13.25
CA GLY A 49 -7.32 -31.32 13.09
C GLY A 49 -7.71 -31.81 11.69
N ALA A 50 -7.38 -33.06 11.36
CA ALA A 50 -7.85 -33.74 10.17
C ALA A 50 -9.33 -34.15 10.34
N VAL A 51 -10.15 -33.84 9.32
CA VAL A 51 -11.54 -34.33 9.29
C VAL A 51 -11.55 -35.71 8.68
N LEU A 52 -11.93 -36.74 9.47
CA LEU A 52 -11.99 -38.12 9.00
C LEU A 52 -13.11 -38.27 7.97
N LEU A 53 -12.79 -38.91 6.84
CA LEU A 53 -13.77 -39.33 5.83
C LEU A 53 -14.09 -40.80 6.01
N PRO A 54 -15.38 -41.19 6.21
CA PRO A 54 -15.75 -42.59 6.33
C PRO A 54 -15.40 -43.40 5.06
N VAL A 55 -14.91 -44.63 5.20
CA VAL A 55 -14.45 -45.47 4.10
C VAL A 55 -15.51 -45.59 2.99
N GLY A 56 -16.78 -45.79 3.36
CA GLY A 56 -17.87 -45.90 2.38
C GLY A 56 -18.09 -44.60 1.57
N ALA A 57 -17.82 -43.41 2.15
CA ALA A 57 -17.87 -42.16 1.43
C ALA A 57 -16.63 -41.98 0.53
N ALA A 58 -15.45 -42.35 1.03
CA ALA A 58 -14.21 -42.37 0.27
C ALA A 58 -14.27 -43.24 -0.98
N ARG A 59 -14.81 -44.46 -0.86
CA ARG A 59 -14.98 -45.39 -2.00
C ARG A 59 -15.97 -44.90 -3.05
N ARG A 60 -16.99 -44.13 -2.64
CA ARG A 60 -17.96 -43.55 -3.58
C ARG A 60 -17.40 -42.33 -4.32
N GLN A 61 -16.67 -41.49 -3.61
CA GLN A 61 -16.09 -40.26 -4.15
C GLN A 61 -14.62 -40.16 -3.71
N PRO A 62 -13.70 -40.89 -4.37
CA PRO A 62 -12.30 -40.91 -3.96
C PRO A 62 -11.60 -39.57 -4.07
N SER A 63 -12.02 -38.70 -4.99
CA SER A 63 -11.52 -37.34 -5.14
C SER A 63 -11.52 -36.52 -3.83
N ARG A 64 -12.46 -36.79 -2.92
CA ARG A 64 -12.55 -36.13 -1.60
C ARG A 64 -11.33 -36.36 -0.72
N LEU A 65 -10.63 -37.50 -0.88
CA LEU A 65 -9.40 -37.82 -0.14
C LEU A 65 -8.25 -36.85 -0.48
N LEU A 66 -8.33 -36.12 -1.60
CA LEU A 66 -7.34 -35.12 -2.01
C LEU A 66 -7.51 -33.75 -1.32
N LEU A 67 -8.63 -33.56 -0.61
CA LEU A 67 -8.90 -32.25 0.04
C LEU A 67 -7.95 -32.01 1.22
N ALA A 68 -7.40 -30.81 1.29
CA ALA A 68 -6.45 -30.42 2.32
C ALA A 68 -6.97 -30.60 3.75
N ARG A 69 -8.31 -30.54 3.97
CA ARG A 69 -8.95 -30.72 5.28
C ARG A 69 -8.89 -32.15 5.80
N HIS A 70 -8.77 -33.17 4.93
CA HIS A 70 -8.72 -34.57 5.33
C HIS A 70 -7.31 -35.03 5.72
N GLN A 71 -6.25 -34.33 5.27
CA GLN A 71 -4.85 -34.61 5.61
C GLN A 71 -4.44 -36.07 5.51
N VAL A 72 -5.00 -36.82 4.53
CA VAL A 72 -4.85 -38.29 4.39
C VAL A 72 -3.37 -38.66 4.23
N VAL A 73 -2.66 -37.93 3.36
CA VAL A 73 -1.20 -38.10 3.15
C VAL A 73 -0.46 -37.15 4.11
N PRO A 74 0.55 -37.60 4.86
CA PRO A 74 1.36 -36.74 5.70
C PRO A 74 1.97 -35.60 4.89
N PHE A 75 2.25 -34.45 5.56
CA PHE A 75 2.95 -33.35 4.93
C PHE A 75 4.46 -33.63 4.92
N THR A 76 5.09 -33.66 3.75
CA THR A 76 6.51 -34.02 3.56
C THR A 76 7.12 -33.22 2.42
N GLY A 77 8.45 -33.09 2.43
CA GLY A 77 9.25 -32.58 1.31
C GLY A 77 9.20 -31.07 1.10
N ARG A 78 9.04 -30.30 2.17
CA ARG A 78 9.02 -28.82 2.17
C ARG A 78 9.76 -28.27 3.39
N ASP A 79 10.89 -28.88 3.75
CA ASP A 79 11.59 -28.51 4.97
C ASP A 79 12.22 -27.13 4.86
N VAL A 80 12.77 -26.77 3.71
CA VAL A 80 13.35 -25.43 3.46
C VAL A 80 12.31 -24.34 3.60
N GLU A 81 11.13 -24.55 3.02
CA GLU A 81 10.02 -23.59 3.09
C GLU A 81 9.44 -23.49 4.52
N LEU A 82 9.39 -24.61 5.23
CA LEU A 82 8.96 -24.64 6.62
C LEU A 82 9.95 -23.92 7.53
N ASP A 83 11.24 -24.05 7.31
CA ASP A 83 12.29 -23.38 8.08
C ASP A 83 12.26 -21.88 7.80
N ALA A 84 12.10 -21.46 6.53
CA ALA A 84 11.94 -20.06 6.15
C ALA A 84 10.70 -19.43 6.80
N LEU A 85 9.55 -20.12 6.80
CA LEU A 85 8.33 -19.65 7.45
C LEU A 85 8.46 -19.66 8.98
N SER A 86 9.16 -20.62 9.56
CA SER A 86 9.41 -20.63 11.01
C SER A 86 10.31 -19.47 11.45
N THR A 87 11.33 -19.14 10.67
CA THR A 87 12.18 -17.96 10.89
C THR A 87 11.39 -16.67 10.79
N TRP A 88 10.57 -16.54 9.75
CA TRP A 88 9.68 -15.40 9.59
C TRP A 88 8.68 -15.25 10.75
N MET A 89 8.11 -16.36 11.24
CA MET A 89 7.20 -16.33 12.40
C MET A 89 7.90 -15.76 13.65
N GLY A 90 9.19 -16.05 13.84
CA GLY A 90 9.99 -15.58 14.96
C GLY A 90 10.59 -14.18 14.80
N GLY A 91 10.30 -13.46 13.71
CA GLY A 91 10.80 -12.10 13.46
C GLY A 91 10.35 -11.09 14.52
N ALA A 92 11.05 -9.97 14.61
CA ALA A 92 10.81 -8.95 15.65
C ALA A 92 9.70 -7.95 15.30
N GLU A 93 9.29 -7.87 14.03
CA GLU A 93 8.31 -6.92 13.56
C GLU A 93 6.93 -7.19 14.19
N PRO A 94 6.20 -6.15 14.61
CA PRO A 94 4.84 -6.30 15.17
C PRO A 94 3.86 -6.93 14.19
N VAL A 95 3.91 -6.51 12.93
CA VAL A 95 3.13 -7.05 11.82
C VAL A 95 4.05 -7.34 10.64
N SER A 96 3.94 -8.52 10.05
CA SER A 96 4.67 -8.88 8.84
C SER A 96 3.80 -9.72 7.92
N VAL A 97 3.91 -9.49 6.60
CA VAL A 97 3.14 -10.17 5.56
C VAL A 97 4.07 -11.06 4.75
N ARG A 98 3.69 -12.32 4.55
CA ARG A 98 4.40 -13.24 3.66
C ARG A 98 3.43 -13.77 2.61
N LEU A 99 3.77 -13.54 1.34
CA LEU A 99 3.08 -14.16 0.22
C LEU A 99 3.75 -15.50 -0.11
N VAL A 100 2.99 -16.60 -0.06
CA VAL A 100 3.41 -17.87 -0.66
C VAL A 100 2.67 -18.07 -1.97
N HIS A 101 3.41 -18.07 -3.08
CA HIS A 101 2.80 -18.18 -4.39
C HIS A 101 3.37 -19.35 -5.22
N ALA A 102 2.50 -19.98 -5.98
CA ALA A 102 2.83 -21.06 -6.90
C ALA A 102 1.63 -21.42 -7.76
N ALA A 103 1.84 -22.14 -8.85
CA ALA A 103 0.76 -22.74 -9.64
C ALA A 103 -0.18 -23.62 -8.80
N GLY A 104 -1.39 -23.87 -9.30
CA GLY A 104 -2.35 -24.76 -8.65
C GLY A 104 -1.77 -26.16 -8.43
N GLY A 105 -2.10 -26.79 -7.30
CA GLY A 105 -1.66 -28.16 -7.00
C GLY A 105 -0.26 -28.30 -6.37
N GLN A 106 0.47 -27.22 -6.09
CA GLN A 106 1.78 -27.28 -5.42
C GLN A 106 1.71 -27.42 -3.89
N GLY A 107 0.52 -27.42 -3.30
CA GLY A 107 0.34 -27.68 -1.88
C GLY A 107 0.35 -26.46 -0.98
N LYS A 108 0.18 -25.25 -1.48
CA LYS A 108 0.14 -23.98 -0.70
C LYS A 108 -0.80 -24.05 0.50
N THR A 109 -2.06 -24.42 0.28
CA THR A 109 -3.08 -24.54 1.36
C THR A 109 -2.70 -25.61 2.39
N ARG A 110 -2.04 -26.70 1.98
CA ARG A 110 -1.54 -27.72 2.92
C ARG A 110 -0.35 -27.20 3.73
N LEU A 111 0.57 -26.49 3.10
CA LEU A 111 1.69 -25.82 3.77
C LEU A 111 1.15 -24.84 4.84
N ALA A 112 0.22 -23.96 4.46
CA ALA A 112 -0.37 -23.00 5.38
C ALA A 112 -1.08 -23.67 6.57
N ARG A 113 -1.83 -24.75 6.33
CA ARG A 113 -2.46 -25.54 7.41
C ARG A 113 -1.43 -26.19 8.33
N HIS A 114 -0.32 -26.68 7.76
CA HIS A 114 0.76 -27.27 8.55
C HIS A 114 1.47 -26.23 9.43
N VAL A 115 1.76 -25.06 8.88
CA VAL A 115 2.30 -23.91 9.63
C VAL A 115 1.33 -23.45 10.71
N ALA A 116 0.03 -23.34 10.38
CA ALA A 116 -1.00 -22.98 11.36
C ALA A 116 -1.11 -23.99 12.50
N ALA A 117 -1.01 -25.29 12.22
CA ALA A 117 -1.02 -26.32 13.25
C ALA A 117 0.21 -26.23 14.17
N ARG A 118 1.41 -25.96 13.61
CA ARG A 118 2.63 -25.71 14.40
C ARG A 118 2.50 -24.45 15.26
N ALA A 119 2.00 -23.35 14.67
CA ALA A 119 1.77 -22.11 15.38
C ALA A 119 0.78 -22.29 16.54
N HIS A 120 -0.33 -22.98 16.31
CA HIS A 120 -1.31 -23.30 17.34
C HIS A 120 -0.69 -24.14 18.47
N ALA A 121 0.11 -25.16 18.14
CA ALA A 121 0.80 -25.96 19.13
C ALA A 121 1.83 -25.17 19.95
N ALA A 122 2.38 -24.09 19.37
CA ALA A 122 3.26 -23.13 20.05
C ALA A 122 2.50 -22.02 20.82
N GLY A 123 1.16 -22.11 20.92
CA GLY A 123 0.34 -21.15 21.67
C GLY A 123 -0.08 -19.90 20.90
N TRP A 124 0.09 -19.87 19.58
CA TRP A 124 -0.37 -18.78 18.73
C TRP A 124 -1.86 -18.92 18.42
N LEU A 125 -2.56 -17.80 18.29
CA LEU A 125 -3.87 -17.75 17.66
C LEU A 125 -3.74 -18.02 16.15
N THR A 126 -4.70 -18.74 15.57
CA THR A 126 -4.67 -19.07 14.15
C THR A 126 -6.01 -18.75 13.50
N TRP A 127 -6.01 -17.76 12.61
CA TRP A 127 -7.22 -17.28 11.97
C TRP A 127 -7.16 -17.49 10.44
N ARG A 128 -8.33 -17.76 9.87
CA ARG A 128 -8.55 -17.76 8.43
C ARG A 128 -9.46 -16.59 8.07
N VAL A 129 -9.10 -15.87 7.02
CA VAL A 129 -9.89 -14.75 6.51
C VAL A 129 -10.47 -15.11 5.15
N LEU A 130 -11.76 -14.82 4.98
CA LEU A 130 -12.52 -15.07 3.76
C LEU A 130 -13.02 -13.74 3.23
N HIS A 131 -12.90 -13.51 1.92
CA HIS A 131 -13.46 -12.34 1.25
C HIS A 131 -14.98 -12.45 1.15
N THR A 132 -15.71 -11.42 1.58
CA THR A 132 -17.18 -11.40 1.60
C THR A 132 -17.71 -9.98 1.37
N PRO A 133 -17.61 -9.46 0.14
CA PRO A 133 -17.86 -8.03 -0.15
C PRO A 133 -19.31 -7.58 0.10
N GLU A 134 -20.30 -8.49 0.14
CA GLU A 134 -21.72 -8.11 0.15
C GLU A 134 -22.59 -8.73 1.26
N GLN A 135 -22.01 -9.46 2.23
CA GLN A 135 -22.86 -10.14 3.20
C GLN A 135 -23.20 -9.34 4.45
N GLN A 136 -24.49 -9.35 4.79
CA GLN A 136 -25.11 -8.78 6.01
C GLN A 136 -24.80 -9.62 7.27
N SER A 137 -23.61 -10.13 7.49
CA SER A 137 -23.31 -10.91 8.69
C SER A 137 -22.93 -10.04 9.89
N ALA A 138 -23.31 -10.50 11.08
CA ALA A 138 -22.95 -9.90 12.36
C ALA A 138 -21.43 -9.74 12.47
N GLY A 139 -20.97 -8.57 12.89
CA GLY A 139 -19.58 -8.17 12.87
C GLY A 139 -18.63 -9.24 13.39
N SER A 140 -17.60 -9.53 12.61
CA SER A 140 -16.51 -10.42 12.97
C SER A 140 -15.79 -9.87 14.20
N ARG A 141 -15.67 -10.66 15.26
CA ARG A 141 -14.96 -10.28 16.48
C ARG A 141 -13.59 -10.92 16.49
N TRP A 142 -12.55 -10.10 16.66
CA TRP A 142 -11.24 -10.59 17.01
C TRP A 142 -11.24 -10.86 18.54
N GLU A 143 -11.42 -12.11 18.94
CA GLU A 143 -11.31 -12.48 20.35
C GLU A 143 -9.86 -12.86 20.63
N ALA A 144 -9.13 -11.98 21.29
CA ALA A 144 -7.78 -12.23 21.74
C ALA A 144 -7.80 -12.50 23.25
N SER A 145 -7.85 -13.74 23.65
CA SER A 145 -7.62 -14.16 25.02
C SER A 145 -6.37 -15.03 25.08
N GLY A 146 -5.22 -14.36 25.33
CA GLY A 146 -3.95 -14.99 25.70
C GLY A 146 -3.19 -15.62 24.54
N GLY A 147 -1.99 -15.15 24.27
CA GLY A 147 -1.07 -15.74 23.29
C GLY A 147 0.04 -14.76 22.90
N GLY A 148 1.23 -15.25 22.60
CA GLY A 148 2.38 -14.44 22.18
C GLY A 148 2.23 -13.83 20.78
N GLY A 149 1.24 -14.27 19.97
CA GLY A 149 1.01 -13.77 18.62
C GLY A 149 -0.18 -14.44 17.92
N ALA A 150 -0.52 -13.98 16.70
CA ALA A 150 -1.53 -14.58 15.86
C ALA A 150 -1.04 -14.75 14.40
N LEU A 151 -1.36 -15.91 13.84
CA LEU A 151 -1.16 -16.21 12.42
C LEU A 151 -2.49 -16.07 11.68
N VAL A 152 -2.51 -15.20 10.69
CA VAL A 152 -3.67 -14.91 9.83
C VAL A 152 -3.42 -15.51 8.46
N VAL A 153 -4.28 -16.40 7.99
CA VAL A 153 -4.15 -17.06 6.69
C VAL A 153 -5.22 -16.57 5.74
N VAL A 154 -4.80 -16.03 4.60
CA VAL A 154 -5.66 -15.59 3.49
C VAL A 154 -5.38 -16.49 2.28
N ASP A 155 -6.33 -17.32 1.91
CA ASP A 155 -6.20 -18.15 0.70
C ASP A 155 -6.80 -17.42 -0.51
N TYR A 156 -6.23 -17.62 -1.70
CA TYR A 156 -6.61 -16.92 -2.93
C TYR A 156 -6.50 -15.38 -2.85
N ALA A 157 -5.44 -14.88 -2.22
CA ALA A 157 -5.21 -13.44 -2.07
C ALA A 157 -5.16 -12.69 -3.42
N ASP A 158 -4.73 -13.36 -4.49
CA ASP A 158 -4.73 -12.86 -5.86
C ASP A 158 -6.13 -12.65 -6.47
N ARG A 159 -7.19 -13.06 -5.79
CA ARG A 159 -8.59 -12.85 -6.20
C ARG A 159 -9.27 -11.69 -5.46
N TRP A 160 -8.59 -11.10 -4.48
CA TRP A 160 -9.13 -9.98 -3.73
C TRP A 160 -8.77 -8.67 -4.42
N PRO A 161 -9.65 -7.64 -4.36
CA PRO A 161 -9.24 -6.28 -4.66
C PRO A 161 -8.05 -5.86 -3.79
N ALA A 162 -7.10 -5.14 -4.37
CA ALA A 162 -5.92 -4.67 -3.62
C ALA A 162 -6.30 -3.72 -2.47
N SER A 163 -7.37 -2.94 -2.64
CA SER A 163 -7.97 -2.10 -1.61
C SER A 163 -8.45 -2.90 -0.39
N ASP A 164 -9.06 -4.07 -0.63
CA ASP A 164 -9.61 -4.91 0.45
C ASP A 164 -8.51 -5.64 1.22
N LEU A 165 -7.46 -6.09 0.54
CA LEU A 165 -6.27 -6.63 1.19
C LEU A 165 -5.54 -5.57 2.01
N ASN A 166 -5.38 -4.36 1.46
CA ASN A 166 -4.80 -3.24 2.19
C ASN A 166 -5.64 -2.89 3.43
N ARG A 167 -6.96 -2.88 3.31
CA ARG A 167 -7.87 -2.67 4.44
C ARG A 167 -7.71 -3.75 5.50
N LEU A 168 -7.61 -5.03 5.12
CA LEU A 168 -7.37 -6.13 6.06
C LEU A 168 -6.08 -5.91 6.87
N VAL A 169 -4.98 -5.56 6.19
CA VAL A 169 -3.70 -5.32 6.87
C VAL A 169 -3.77 -4.08 7.77
N THR A 170 -4.45 -3.02 7.33
CA THR A 170 -4.72 -1.83 8.16
C THR A 170 -5.45 -2.19 9.45
N ASP A 171 -6.54 -2.96 9.35
CA ASP A 171 -7.32 -3.39 10.50
C ASP A 171 -6.50 -4.28 11.44
N LEU A 172 -5.67 -5.19 10.89
CA LEU A 172 -4.76 -6.05 11.65
C LEU A 172 -3.67 -5.23 12.35
N ASN A 173 -3.09 -4.26 11.66
CA ASN A 173 -2.10 -3.36 12.26
C ASN A 173 -2.71 -2.60 13.45
N ALA A 174 -3.92 -2.10 13.29
CA ALA A 174 -4.66 -1.47 14.39
C ALA A 174 -4.95 -2.43 15.56
N VAL A 175 -5.10 -3.73 15.31
CA VAL A 175 -5.22 -4.75 16.38
C VAL A 175 -3.89 -4.93 17.10
N SER A 176 -2.80 -5.12 16.36
CA SER A 176 -1.45 -5.26 16.91
C SER A 176 -1.11 -4.10 17.84
N LEU A 177 -1.35 -2.86 17.40
CA LEU A 177 -1.11 -1.64 18.16
C LEU A 177 -1.87 -1.57 19.49
N ARG A 178 -3.15 -1.99 19.47
CA ARG A 178 -3.99 -1.96 20.69
C ARG A 178 -3.70 -3.08 21.68
N THR A 179 -3.30 -4.24 21.19
CA THR A 179 -3.18 -5.47 22.00
C THR A 179 -1.76 -5.87 22.31
N GLY A 180 -0.78 -5.31 21.59
CA GLY A 180 0.61 -5.74 21.63
C GLY A 180 0.85 -7.13 21.00
N LEU A 181 -0.13 -7.69 20.28
CA LEU A 181 0.00 -8.99 19.62
C LEU A 181 0.92 -8.88 18.41
N VAL A 182 1.86 -9.79 18.31
CA VAL A 182 2.66 -10.01 17.09
C VAL A 182 1.77 -10.68 16.04
N LEU A 183 1.63 -10.06 14.86
CA LEU A 183 0.79 -10.57 13.78
C LEU A 183 1.62 -11.04 12.59
N ARG A 184 1.30 -12.21 12.09
CA ARG A 184 1.86 -12.79 10.87
C ARG A 184 0.75 -13.06 9.89
N VAL A 185 0.79 -12.38 8.74
CA VAL A 185 -0.23 -12.52 7.69
C VAL A 185 0.35 -13.35 6.55
N LEU A 186 -0.18 -14.56 6.39
CA LEU A 186 0.22 -15.49 5.35
C LEU A 186 -0.79 -15.45 4.21
N LEU A 187 -0.39 -14.81 3.11
CA LEU A 187 -1.17 -14.75 1.88
C LEU A 187 -0.80 -15.95 0.99
N LEU A 188 -1.81 -16.58 0.41
CA LEU A 188 -1.61 -17.65 -0.57
C LEU A 188 -2.17 -17.20 -1.91
N ALA A 189 -1.35 -17.29 -2.97
CA ALA A 189 -1.75 -16.90 -4.31
C ALA A 189 -1.19 -17.84 -5.39
N ARG A 190 -1.68 -17.72 -6.61
CA ARG A 190 -1.14 -18.47 -7.75
C ARG A 190 0.07 -17.79 -8.37
N SER A 191 0.12 -16.48 -8.36
CA SER A 191 1.25 -15.69 -8.86
C SER A 191 1.54 -14.52 -7.93
N ALA A 192 2.78 -14.00 -8.01
CA ALA A 192 3.20 -12.76 -7.39
C ALA A 192 3.30 -11.64 -8.45
N GLY A 193 2.37 -11.61 -9.41
CA GLY A 193 2.39 -10.65 -10.52
C GLY A 193 2.25 -9.18 -10.10
N PHE A 194 1.76 -8.36 -11.01
CA PHE A 194 1.61 -6.91 -10.82
C PHE A 194 0.87 -6.52 -9.53
N TRP A 195 -0.18 -7.27 -9.16
CA TRP A 195 -0.98 -7.01 -7.96
C TRP A 195 -0.14 -7.07 -6.67
N TRP A 196 0.81 -8.01 -6.61
CA TRP A 196 1.67 -8.16 -5.44
C TRP A 196 2.67 -7.02 -5.32
N ALA A 197 3.29 -6.62 -6.43
CA ALA A 197 4.21 -5.48 -6.42
C ALA A 197 3.52 -4.22 -5.90
N ALA A 198 2.32 -3.91 -6.43
CA ALA A 198 1.54 -2.77 -5.99
C ALA A 198 1.06 -2.88 -4.53
N LEU A 199 0.66 -4.08 -4.08
CA LEU A 199 0.29 -4.30 -2.68
C LEU A 199 1.50 -4.14 -1.76
N ARG A 200 2.63 -4.75 -2.10
CA ARG A 200 3.87 -4.65 -1.33
C ARG A 200 4.32 -3.20 -1.16
N ASP A 201 4.35 -2.44 -2.25
CA ASP A 201 4.74 -1.03 -2.22
C ASP A 201 3.80 -0.19 -1.35
N ARG A 202 2.50 -0.53 -1.31
CA ARG A 202 1.54 0.10 -0.39
C ARG A 202 1.73 -0.34 1.06
N LEU A 203 1.93 -1.64 1.30
CA LEU A 203 2.16 -2.15 2.65
C LEU A 203 3.43 -1.54 3.26
N ASP A 204 4.46 -1.34 2.45
CA ASP A 204 5.67 -0.64 2.85
C ASP A 204 5.42 0.86 3.02
N SER A 205 4.86 1.54 2.02
CA SER A 205 4.69 3.00 2.02
C SER A 205 3.57 3.51 2.93
N GLU A 206 2.46 2.78 3.08
CA GLU A 206 1.29 3.22 3.87
C GLU A 206 1.29 2.67 5.30
N HIS A 207 1.90 1.48 5.52
CA HIS A 207 1.80 0.75 6.79
C HIS A 207 3.16 0.38 7.40
N ALA A 208 4.26 0.52 6.66
CA ALA A 208 5.59 0.02 6.99
C ALA A 208 5.60 -1.45 7.41
N VAL A 209 4.71 -2.20 6.83
CA VAL A 209 4.60 -3.64 7.05
C VAL A 209 5.55 -4.33 6.07
N THR A 210 6.54 -5.05 6.62
CA THR A 210 7.43 -5.86 5.80
C THR A 210 6.62 -6.91 5.05
N ALA A 211 6.72 -6.88 3.73
CA ALA A 211 5.99 -7.78 2.86
C ALA A 211 6.94 -8.45 1.86
N GLU A 212 7.08 -9.76 1.96
CA GLU A 212 7.97 -10.55 1.11
C GLU A 212 7.21 -11.66 0.39
N ALA A 213 7.62 -11.94 -0.85
CA ALA A 213 7.10 -13.06 -1.61
C ALA A 213 8.04 -14.27 -1.49
N HIS A 214 7.44 -15.44 -1.29
CA HIS A 214 8.11 -16.73 -1.27
C HIS A 214 7.52 -17.60 -2.37
N PHE A 215 8.31 -17.86 -3.40
CA PHE A 215 7.92 -18.79 -4.45
C PHE A 215 8.01 -20.23 -3.94
N LEU A 216 6.93 -20.99 -4.05
CA LEU A 216 6.90 -22.42 -3.74
C LEU A 216 7.23 -23.19 -5.02
N PRO A 217 8.46 -23.69 -5.18
CA PRO A 217 8.89 -24.29 -6.42
C PRO A 217 8.13 -25.59 -6.72
N PRO A 218 8.03 -25.98 -8.00
CA PRO A 218 7.62 -27.32 -8.37
C PRO A 218 8.56 -28.37 -7.74
N LEU A 219 8.08 -29.60 -7.64
CA LEU A 219 8.95 -30.70 -7.21
C LEU A 219 10.16 -30.76 -8.15
N ASP A 220 11.35 -30.55 -7.60
CA ASP A 220 12.61 -30.62 -8.31
C ASP A 220 13.05 -32.07 -8.59
N GLU A 221 14.17 -32.22 -9.28
CA GLU A 221 14.70 -33.53 -9.64
C GLU A 221 15.30 -34.28 -8.42
N HIS A 222 15.59 -33.56 -7.32
CA HIS A 222 16.16 -34.15 -6.11
C HIS A 222 15.09 -34.75 -5.20
N ILE A 223 13.80 -34.38 -5.40
CA ILE A 223 12.70 -34.98 -4.66
C ILE A 223 12.27 -36.26 -5.35
N ASP A 224 12.48 -37.39 -4.68
CA ASP A 224 12.05 -38.68 -5.18
C ASP A 224 10.51 -38.80 -5.20
N ARG A 225 9.94 -38.54 -6.37
CA ARG A 225 8.49 -38.61 -6.61
C ARG A 225 7.95 -40.01 -6.38
N ARG A 226 8.80 -41.01 -6.50
CA ARG A 226 8.44 -42.40 -6.21
C ARG A 226 8.17 -42.60 -4.72
N VAL A 227 9.01 -42.04 -3.86
CA VAL A 227 8.80 -42.05 -2.41
C VAL A 227 7.49 -41.34 -2.03
N LEU A 228 7.23 -40.17 -2.64
CA LEU A 228 5.96 -39.45 -2.41
C LEU A 228 4.74 -40.28 -2.86
N PHE A 229 4.85 -40.93 -4.01
CA PHE A 229 3.80 -41.79 -4.53
C PHE A 229 3.56 -42.99 -3.59
N ASP A 230 4.62 -43.66 -3.15
CA ASP A 230 4.50 -44.85 -2.31
C ASP A 230 3.90 -44.53 -0.93
N GLN A 231 4.29 -43.40 -0.33
CA GLN A 231 3.67 -42.87 0.90
C GLN A 231 2.20 -42.53 0.70
N ALA A 232 1.85 -41.89 -0.40
CA ALA A 232 0.46 -41.54 -0.73
C ALA A 232 -0.37 -42.81 -0.98
N ARG A 233 0.19 -43.76 -1.74
CA ARG A 233 -0.45 -45.07 -2.02
C ARG A 233 -0.80 -45.78 -0.72
N GLU A 234 0.14 -45.92 0.22
CA GLU A 234 -0.10 -46.57 1.50
C GLU A 234 -1.27 -45.94 2.26
N ARG A 235 -1.28 -44.60 2.32
CA ARG A 235 -2.32 -43.84 3.02
C ARG A 235 -3.69 -43.95 2.34
N PHE A 236 -3.72 -43.86 1.01
CA PHE A 236 -4.96 -44.02 0.26
C PHE A 236 -5.48 -45.50 0.32
N SER A 237 -4.58 -46.49 0.33
CA SER A 237 -4.97 -47.87 0.55
C SER A 237 -5.65 -48.05 1.91
N ALA A 238 -5.10 -47.50 2.96
CA ALA A 238 -5.73 -47.55 4.28
C ALA A 238 -7.07 -46.76 4.29
N ALA A 239 -7.16 -45.58 3.67
CA ALA A 239 -8.37 -44.77 3.63
C ALA A 239 -9.50 -45.40 2.80
N LEU A 240 -9.15 -46.20 1.79
CA LEU A 240 -10.08 -46.94 0.95
C LEU A 240 -10.31 -48.41 1.43
N ASP A 241 -9.62 -48.83 2.49
CA ASP A 241 -9.65 -50.20 3.02
C ASP A 241 -9.35 -51.23 1.91
N VAL A 242 -8.18 -51.04 1.26
CA VAL A 242 -7.62 -51.90 0.21
C VAL A 242 -6.33 -52.49 0.75
N PRO A 243 -6.37 -53.66 1.40
CA PRO A 243 -5.21 -54.22 2.12
C PRO A 243 -4.13 -54.78 1.18
N ASP A 244 -4.50 -55.32 0.03
CA ASP A 244 -3.54 -55.82 -0.96
C ASP A 244 -3.09 -54.73 -1.91
N THR A 245 -1.84 -54.35 -1.80
CA THR A 245 -1.20 -53.32 -2.65
C THR A 245 -0.12 -53.91 -3.57
N ALA A 246 0.09 -55.25 -3.54
CA ALA A 246 1.21 -55.89 -4.23
C ALA A 246 1.13 -55.79 -5.76
N GLY A 247 -0.08 -55.69 -6.30
CA GLY A 247 -0.32 -55.57 -7.75
C GLY A 247 -0.46 -54.15 -8.26
N ILE A 248 -0.30 -53.13 -7.42
CA ILE A 248 -0.50 -51.72 -7.85
C ILE A 248 0.68 -51.24 -8.70
N THR A 249 0.41 -50.96 -9.99
CA THR A 249 1.38 -50.45 -10.94
C THR A 249 1.69 -48.98 -10.65
N VAL A 250 2.97 -48.65 -10.60
CA VAL A 250 3.43 -47.27 -10.47
C VAL A 250 3.60 -46.66 -11.86
N PRO A 251 2.95 -45.53 -12.19
CA PRO A 251 3.16 -44.89 -13.48
C PRO A 251 4.56 -44.24 -13.56
N GLU A 252 4.98 -43.89 -14.77
CA GLU A 252 6.19 -43.11 -14.97
C GLU A 252 5.97 -41.68 -14.47
N LEU A 253 6.68 -41.30 -13.40
CA LEU A 253 6.52 -40.03 -12.70
C LEU A 253 7.54 -38.95 -13.14
N THR A 254 8.35 -39.23 -14.17
CA THR A 254 9.43 -38.33 -14.66
C THR A 254 8.91 -37.15 -15.46
N GLY A 255 7.76 -37.26 -16.09
CA GLY A 255 7.14 -36.25 -16.94
C GLY A 255 6.91 -34.90 -16.21
N SER A 256 6.91 -33.80 -16.99
CA SER A 256 6.68 -32.44 -16.47
C SER A 256 5.33 -32.27 -15.74
N GLY A 257 4.31 -33.02 -16.11
CA GLY A 257 3.00 -33.02 -15.48
C GLY A 257 2.99 -33.51 -14.03
N PHE A 258 4.01 -34.29 -13.61
CA PHE A 258 4.18 -34.77 -12.23
C PHE A 258 5.13 -33.90 -11.39
N ARG A 259 5.50 -32.72 -11.84
CA ARG A 259 6.23 -31.73 -11.02
C ARG A 259 5.34 -31.07 -9.96
N GLN A 260 4.05 -31.37 -9.96
CA GLN A 260 3.08 -30.90 -8.95
C GLN A 260 2.77 -32.02 -7.96
N ILE A 261 2.86 -31.72 -6.68
CA ILE A 261 2.59 -32.73 -5.62
C ILE A 261 1.18 -33.32 -5.70
N LEU A 262 0.18 -32.49 -6.07
CA LEU A 262 -1.19 -32.97 -6.24
C LEU A 262 -1.30 -33.99 -7.37
N ALA A 263 -0.56 -33.85 -8.47
CA ALA A 263 -0.55 -34.81 -9.57
C ALA A 263 0.02 -36.18 -9.13
N VAL A 264 1.06 -36.18 -8.31
CA VAL A 264 1.62 -37.43 -7.72
C VAL A 264 0.60 -38.08 -6.78
N HIS A 265 -0.08 -37.29 -5.95
CA HIS A 265 -1.15 -37.83 -5.07
C HIS A 265 -2.35 -38.33 -5.86
N MET A 266 -2.76 -37.65 -6.95
CA MET A 266 -3.83 -38.14 -7.83
C MET A 266 -3.44 -39.48 -8.47
N ALA A 267 -2.17 -39.60 -8.96
CA ALA A 267 -1.68 -40.86 -9.51
C ALA A 267 -1.73 -42.01 -8.49
N ALA A 268 -1.31 -41.74 -7.26
CA ALA A 268 -1.36 -42.75 -6.18
C ALA A 268 -2.81 -43.15 -5.84
N LEU A 269 -3.71 -42.16 -5.72
CA LEU A 269 -5.12 -42.40 -5.44
C LEU A 269 -5.79 -43.23 -6.54
N VAL A 270 -5.57 -42.79 -7.79
CA VAL A 270 -6.14 -43.48 -8.97
C VAL A 270 -5.58 -44.91 -9.09
N ALA A 271 -4.27 -45.10 -8.83
CA ALA A 271 -3.68 -46.45 -8.86
C ALA A 271 -4.32 -47.39 -7.82
N VAL A 272 -4.60 -46.92 -6.61
CA VAL A 272 -5.27 -47.69 -5.56
C VAL A 272 -6.74 -47.98 -5.91
N ASP A 273 -7.49 -46.95 -6.36
CA ASP A 273 -8.90 -47.08 -6.71
C ASP A 273 -9.10 -47.97 -7.96
N ALA A 274 -8.25 -47.84 -8.97
CA ALA A 274 -8.27 -48.67 -10.16
C ALA A 274 -7.95 -50.16 -9.82
N HIS A 275 -6.95 -50.41 -8.98
CA HIS A 275 -6.64 -51.73 -8.50
C HIS A 275 -7.82 -52.37 -7.77
N HIS A 276 -8.51 -51.65 -6.89
CA HIS A 276 -9.72 -52.10 -6.21
C HIS A 276 -10.84 -52.47 -7.18
N HIS A 277 -10.91 -51.85 -8.36
CA HIS A 277 -11.91 -52.09 -9.39
C HIS A 277 -11.43 -53.06 -10.51
N ASN A 278 -10.24 -53.63 -10.38
CA ASN A 278 -9.58 -54.45 -11.41
C ASN A 278 -9.45 -53.71 -12.76
N GLN A 279 -9.13 -52.45 -12.73
CA GLN A 279 -8.89 -51.59 -13.90
C GLN A 279 -7.40 -51.21 -14.01
N THR A 280 -6.94 -50.90 -15.22
CA THR A 280 -5.62 -50.40 -15.45
C THR A 280 -5.61 -48.90 -15.18
N PRO A 281 -4.76 -48.37 -14.25
CA PRO A 281 -4.72 -46.95 -13.98
C PRO A 281 -4.13 -46.18 -15.17
N PRO A 282 -4.70 -45.02 -15.54
CA PRO A 282 -4.12 -44.17 -16.57
C PRO A 282 -2.77 -43.58 -16.12
N ALA A 283 -1.86 -43.42 -17.07
CA ALA A 283 -0.49 -42.96 -16.80
C ALA A 283 -0.31 -41.43 -16.95
N GLN A 284 -1.17 -40.75 -17.68
CA GLN A 284 -1.03 -39.33 -17.99
C GLN A 284 -1.82 -38.43 -17.01
N PRO A 285 -1.31 -37.27 -16.61
CA PRO A 285 -1.98 -36.42 -15.62
C PRO A 285 -3.41 -36.00 -15.96
N HIS A 286 -3.71 -35.71 -17.23
CA HIS A 286 -5.06 -35.35 -17.67
C HIS A 286 -6.02 -36.56 -17.59
N ALA A 287 -5.53 -37.74 -17.92
CA ALA A 287 -6.32 -38.97 -17.84
C ALA A 287 -6.59 -39.39 -16.37
N LEU A 288 -5.73 -38.99 -15.41
CA LEU A 288 -6.02 -39.15 -13.99
C LEU A 288 -7.25 -38.32 -13.58
N SER A 289 -7.35 -37.08 -14.06
CA SER A 289 -8.52 -36.23 -13.81
C SER A 289 -9.78 -36.82 -14.45
N ALA A 290 -9.68 -37.26 -15.70
CA ALA A 290 -10.78 -37.93 -16.41
C ALA A 290 -11.27 -39.19 -15.66
N TYR A 291 -10.34 -40.02 -15.13
CA TYR A 291 -10.66 -41.18 -14.31
C TYR A 291 -11.45 -40.76 -13.06
N LEU A 292 -10.96 -39.76 -12.30
CA LEU A 292 -11.66 -39.28 -11.08
C LEU A 292 -13.04 -38.70 -11.41
N LEU A 293 -13.18 -37.98 -12.53
CA LEU A 293 -14.46 -37.44 -13.00
C LEU A 293 -15.44 -38.60 -13.38
N ASN A 294 -14.94 -39.67 -14.01
CA ASN A 294 -15.75 -40.85 -14.30
C ASN A 294 -16.18 -41.54 -13.00
N ARG A 295 -15.37 -41.50 -11.92
CA ARG A 295 -15.78 -41.99 -10.60
C ARG A 295 -16.92 -41.14 -10.01
N GLU A 296 -16.86 -39.82 -10.16
CA GLU A 296 -17.95 -38.90 -9.79
C GLU A 296 -19.23 -39.27 -10.60
N ARG A 297 -19.11 -39.43 -11.93
CA ARG A 297 -20.24 -39.82 -12.79
C ARG A 297 -20.84 -41.18 -12.37
N ALA A 298 -20.01 -42.17 -12.07
CA ALA A 298 -20.46 -43.48 -11.58
C ALA A 298 -21.23 -43.35 -10.24
N HIS A 299 -20.80 -42.44 -9.37
CA HIS A 299 -21.52 -42.14 -8.13
C HIS A 299 -22.90 -41.52 -8.42
N TRP A 300 -23.02 -40.59 -9.35
CA TRP A 300 -24.30 -39.99 -9.75
C TRP A 300 -25.22 -41.07 -10.37
N HIS A 301 -24.70 -41.94 -11.24
CA HIS A 301 -25.44 -43.05 -11.81
C HIS A 301 -25.98 -44.00 -10.71
N HIS A 302 -25.14 -44.33 -9.74
CA HIS A 302 -25.56 -45.18 -8.62
C HIS A 302 -26.70 -44.54 -7.81
N LEU A 303 -26.62 -43.23 -7.51
CA LEU A 303 -27.68 -42.52 -6.77
C LEU A 303 -28.98 -42.42 -7.58
N HIS A 304 -28.88 -42.23 -8.89
CA HIS A 304 -30.04 -42.12 -9.78
C HIS A 304 -30.73 -43.48 -9.98
N ALA A 305 -29.96 -44.57 -10.02
CA ALA A 305 -30.48 -45.93 -10.25
C ALA A 305 -31.05 -46.63 -9.00
N ARG A 306 -30.89 -46.04 -7.78
CA ARG A 306 -31.41 -46.65 -6.54
C ARG A 306 -32.93 -46.72 -6.54
N THR A 307 -33.46 -47.77 -5.93
CA THR A 307 -34.90 -47.92 -5.72
C THR A 307 -35.38 -47.22 -4.46
N GLU A 308 -34.56 -47.28 -3.39
CA GLU A 308 -34.75 -46.54 -2.14
C GLU A 308 -33.84 -45.36 -2.09
N ASP A 309 -34.32 -44.20 -1.61
CA ASP A 309 -33.58 -42.93 -1.58
C ASP A 309 -33.05 -42.49 -2.96
N ARG A 310 -33.79 -42.75 -4.01
CA ARG A 310 -33.44 -42.39 -5.37
C ARG A 310 -33.30 -40.88 -5.51
N ARG A 311 -32.19 -40.46 -6.16
CA ARG A 311 -32.04 -39.06 -6.56
C ARG A 311 -32.57 -38.87 -7.97
N PRO A 312 -33.61 -38.03 -8.17
CA PRO A 312 -34.26 -37.84 -9.46
C PRO A 312 -33.37 -37.21 -10.56
N THR A 313 -32.34 -36.44 -10.18
CA THR A 313 -31.44 -35.76 -11.13
C THR A 313 -30.64 -36.81 -11.91
N SER A 314 -30.73 -36.77 -13.26
CA SER A 314 -29.92 -37.67 -14.12
C SER A 314 -28.41 -37.33 -14.03
N PRO A 315 -27.54 -38.31 -14.30
CA PRO A 315 -26.08 -38.08 -14.24
C PRO A 315 -25.59 -36.96 -15.18
N GLU A 316 -26.19 -36.79 -16.35
CA GLU A 316 -25.87 -35.74 -17.30
C GLU A 316 -26.23 -34.34 -16.71
N VAL A 317 -27.44 -34.22 -16.16
CA VAL A 317 -27.93 -33.02 -15.53
C VAL A 317 -27.09 -32.70 -14.27
N MET A 318 -26.72 -33.72 -13.50
CA MET A 318 -25.84 -33.54 -12.35
C MET A 318 -24.43 -33.05 -12.79
N GLY A 319 -23.88 -33.58 -13.88
CA GLY A 319 -22.62 -33.15 -14.45
C GLY A 319 -22.63 -31.65 -14.82
N ARG A 320 -23.71 -31.20 -15.49
CA ARG A 320 -23.93 -29.78 -15.81
C ARG A 320 -24.11 -28.93 -14.56
N ALA A 321 -24.84 -29.41 -13.56
CA ALA A 321 -24.98 -28.69 -12.29
C ALA A 321 -23.64 -28.57 -11.55
N VAL A 322 -22.78 -29.59 -11.54
CA VAL A 322 -21.43 -29.57 -10.94
C VAL A 322 -20.49 -28.64 -11.74
N TYR A 323 -20.61 -28.61 -13.08
CA TYR A 323 -19.90 -27.65 -13.94
C TYR A 323 -20.26 -26.21 -13.56
N LEU A 324 -21.56 -25.89 -13.47
CA LEU A 324 -22.03 -24.56 -13.08
C LEU A 324 -21.59 -24.18 -11.67
N ALA A 325 -21.73 -25.12 -10.73
CA ALA A 325 -21.26 -24.94 -9.35
C ALA A 325 -19.74 -24.67 -9.26
N THR A 326 -18.97 -25.32 -10.11
CA THR A 326 -17.51 -25.11 -10.20
C THR A 326 -17.16 -23.74 -10.80
N LEU A 327 -17.94 -23.31 -11.78
CA LEU A 327 -17.76 -22.03 -12.44
C LEU A 327 -18.13 -20.86 -11.54
N THR A 328 -19.28 -20.90 -10.86
CA THR A 328 -19.82 -19.79 -10.06
C THR A 328 -19.35 -19.78 -8.61
N GLY A 329 -18.88 -20.92 -8.11
CA GLY A 329 -18.62 -21.12 -6.69
C GLY A 329 -19.90 -21.28 -5.86
N PRO A 330 -19.78 -21.38 -4.52
CA PRO A 330 -20.92 -21.47 -3.62
C PRO A 330 -21.76 -20.19 -3.66
N VAL A 331 -23.08 -20.34 -3.80
CA VAL A 331 -24.03 -19.23 -3.95
C VAL A 331 -25.25 -19.43 -3.07
N THR A 332 -26.08 -18.41 -2.93
CA THR A 332 -27.39 -18.54 -2.25
C THR A 332 -28.35 -19.46 -3.05
N ARG A 333 -29.42 -19.91 -2.42
CA ARG A 333 -30.41 -20.76 -3.11
C ARG A 333 -31.12 -20.02 -4.26
N ASP A 334 -31.33 -18.71 -4.11
CA ASP A 334 -31.99 -17.90 -5.12
C ASP A 334 -31.05 -17.67 -6.34
N ASP A 335 -29.78 -17.41 -6.10
CA ASP A 335 -28.77 -17.35 -7.15
C ASP A 335 -28.63 -18.69 -7.86
N ALA A 336 -28.58 -19.81 -7.12
CA ALA A 336 -28.55 -21.15 -7.70
C ALA A 336 -29.73 -21.41 -8.63
N THR A 337 -30.91 -20.96 -8.23
CA THR A 337 -32.12 -21.06 -9.06
C THR A 337 -31.97 -20.25 -10.34
N THR A 338 -31.42 -19.05 -10.24
CA THR A 338 -31.13 -18.17 -11.38
C THR A 338 -30.09 -18.79 -12.31
N ILE A 339 -28.97 -19.32 -11.76
CA ILE A 339 -27.89 -19.96 -12.51
C ILE A 339 -28.41 -21.14 -13.32
N LEU A 340 -29.09 -22.06 -12.68
CA LEU A 340 -29.61 -23.27 -13.34
C LEU A 340 -30.67 -22.95 -14.41
N THR A 341 -31.53 -21.95 -14.15
CA THR A 341 -32.55 -21.50 -15.10
C THR A 341 -31.91 -20.84 -16.31
N ARG A 342 -30.96 -19.92 -16.12
CA ARG A 342 -30.22 -19.24 -17.22
C ARG A 342 -29.46 -20.26 -18.08
N ALA A 343 -28.80 -21.20 -17.45
CA ALA A 343 -28.05 -22.24 -18.13
C ALA A 343 -28.94 -23.35 -18.73
N ARG A 344 -30.27 -23.25 -18.60
CA ARG A 344 -31.28 -24.22 -19.09
C ARG A 344 -31.11 -25.64 -18.52
N VAL A 345 -30.70 -25.72 -17.26
CA VAL A 345 -30.55 -26.98 -16.52
C VAL A 345 -31.73 -27.07 -15.54
N THR A 346 -32.89 -27.45 -16.02
CA THR A 346 -34.17 -27.32 -15.29
C THR A 346 -34.91 -28.61 -15.00
N GLU A 347 -34.57 -29.75 -15.67
CA GLU A 347 -35.20 -31.04 -15.42
C GLU A 347 -34.36 -31.91 -14.45
N PRO A 348 -34.96 -32.60 -13.48
CA PRO A 348 -36.40 -32.81 -13.24
C PRO A 348 -37.08 -31.67 -12.46
N GLY A 349 -36.37 -30.61 -12.12
CA GLY A 349 -36.83 -29.43 -11.41
C GLY A 349 -35.67 -28.78 -10.68
N VAL A 350 -35.53 -27.45 -10.79
CA VAL A 350 -34.37 -26.70 -10.26
C VAL A 350 -34.17 -26.95 -8.77
N ALA A 351 -35.23 -26.92 -7.96
CA ALA A 351 -35.14 -27.20 -6.52
C ALA A 351 -34.60 -28.61 -6.23
N THR A 352 -35.05 -29.59 -7.01
CA THR A 352 -34.59 -30.99 -6.89
C THR A 352 -33.12 -31.13 -7.25
N ILE A 353 -32.67 -30.45 -8.32
CA ILE A 353 -31.26 -30.43 -8.74
C ILE A 353 -30.39 -29.85 -7.63
N ILE A 354 -30.80 -28.72 -7.03
CA ILE A 354 -30.08 -28.09 -5.93
C ILE A 354 -29.95 -29.02 -4.73
N ASP A 355 -31.04 -29.69 -4.35
CA ASP A 355 -31.05 -30.59 -3.19
C ASP A 355 -30.24 -31.86 -3.45
N ASP A 356 -30.31 -32.46 -4.64
CA ASP A 356 -29.50 -33.61 -5.04
C ASP A 356 -28.01 -33.25 -5.14
N HIS A 357 -27.71 -32.07 -5.68
CA HIS A 357 -26.33 -31.53 -5.72
C HIS A 357 -25.77 -31.31 -4.30
N ARG A 358 -26.53 -30.67 -3.41
CA ARG A 358 -26.16 -30.47 -2.02
C ARG A 358 -25.91 -31.79 -1.26
N PHE A 359 -26.65 -32.84 -1.60
CA PHE A 359 -26.42 -34.18 -1.04
C PHE A 359 -25.06 -34.74 -1.45
N CYS A 360 -24.67 -34.58 -2.74
CA CYS A 360 -23.38 -35.06 -3.26
C CYS A 360 -22.22 -34.16 -2.78
N TYR A 361 -22.43 -32.84 -2.74
CA TYR A 361 -21.44 -31.81 -2.45
C TYR A 361 -21.95 -30.87 -1.34
N PRO A 362 -21.91 -31.31 -0.07
CA PRO A 362 -22.38 -30.50 1.02
C PRO A 362 -21.48 -29.24 1.18
N PRO A 363 -22.07 -28.05 1.25
CA PRO A 363 -21.32 -26.80 1.40
C PRO A 363 -20.67 -26.70 2.78
N ASP A 364 -19.55 -25.95 2.84
CA ASP A 364 -18.89 -25.63 4.09
C ASP A 364 -19.69 -24.59 4.91
N ASP A 365 -20.42 -23.70 4.23
CA ASP A 365 -21.37 -22.74 4.80
C ASP A 365 -22.82 -23.21 4.60
N PRO A 366 -23.58 -23.42 5.68
CA PRO A 366 -24.98 -23.85 5.60
C PRO A 366 -25.92 -22.92 4.82
N GLY A 367 -25.57 -21.62 4.73
CA GLY A 367 -26.30 -20.60 3.98
C GLY A 367 -26.16 -20.70 2.46
N THR A 368 -25.20 -21.49 1.97
CA THR A 368 -24.90 -21.61 0.55
C THR A 368 -25.29 -22.97 -0.04
N VAL A 369 -25.34 -23.03 -1.35
CA VAL A 369 -25.57 -24.23 -2.17
C VAL A 369 -24.64 -24.19 -3.39
N LEU A 370 -24.68 -25.19 -4.24
CA LEU A 370 -23.85 -25.33 -5.43
C LEU A 370 -22.35 -25.25 -5.13
N HIS A 371 -21.88 -26.04 -4.17
CA HIS A 371 -20.45 -26.14 -3.90
C HIS A 371 -19.71 -26.83 -5.06
N GLY A 372 -18.75 -26.12 -5.67
CA GLY A 372 -17.98 -26.60 -6.82
C GLY A 372 -17.11 -27.83 -6.51
N LEU A 373 -16.67 -28.50 -7.55
CA LEU A 373 -15.80 -29.66 -7.42
C LEU A 373 -14.43 -29.28 -6.88
N ARG A 374 -13.93 -30.03 -5.92
CA ARG A 374 -12.65 -29.80 -5.24
C ARG A 374 -11.76 -31.06 -5.30
N PRO A 375 -10.42 -30.94 -5.32
CA PRO A 375 -9.65 -29.66 -5.30
C PRO A 375 -9.85 -28.84 -6.59
N ASP A 376 -9.58 -27.55 -6.55
CA ASP A 376 -9.81 -26.62 -7.67
C ASP A 376 -9.26 -27.13 -9.00
N ARG A 377 -8.09 -27.76 -8.99
CA ARG A 377 -7.51 -28.38 -10.18
C ARG A 377 -8.46 -29.38 -10.85
N LEU A 378 -9.13 -30.20 -10.06
CA LEU A 378 -10.09 -31.17 -10.60
C LEU A 378 -11.35 -30.47 -11.13
N GLY A 379 -11.76 -29.38 -10.50
CA GLY A 379 -12.85 -28.54 -10.99
C GLY A 379 -12.49 -27.82 -12.30
N GLU A 380 -11.28 -27.28 -12.41
CA GLU A 380 -10.77 -26.68 -13.66
C GLU A 380 -10.67 -27.73 -14.78
N ASP A 381 -10.19 -28.94 -14.44
CA ASP A 381 -10.14 -30.05 -15.38
C ASP A 381 -11.53 -30.50 -15.82
N LEU A 382 -12.55 -30.45 -14.94
CA LEU A 382 -13.94 -30.70 -15.32
C LEU A 382 -14.42 -29.69 -16.36
N ILE A 383 -14.17 -28.38 -16.14
CA ILE A 383 -14.54 -27.32 -17.08
C ILE A 383 -13.85 -27.58 -18.44
N ALA A 384 -12.55 -27.80 -18.41
CA ALA A 384 -11.75 -27.97 -19.61
C ALA A 384 -12.12 -29.22 -20.39
N LEU A 385 -12.22 -30.38 -19.72
CA LEU A 385 -12.54 -31.64 -20.37
C LEU A 385 -13.99 -31.71 -20.84
N SER A 386 -14.90 -30.94 -20.25
CA SER A 386 -16.28 -30.80 -20.73
C SER A 386 -16.39 -29.84 -21.92
N THR A 387 -15.42 -28.93 -22.11
CA THR A 387 -15.41 -27.96 -23.22
C THR A 387 -14.85 -28.63 -24.47
N PRO A 388 -15.53 -28.56 -25.64
CA PRO A 388 -15.01 -29.08 -26.90
C PRO A 388 -13.67 -28.48 -27.32
N GLY A 389 -12.85 -29.25 -28.02
CA GLY A 389 -11.56 -28.77 -28.57
C GLY A 389 -10.33 -29.16 -27.77
N HIS A 390 -10.45 -29.91 -26.68
CA HIS A 390 -9.26 -30.43 -25.99
C HIS A 390 -8.55 -31.51 -26.80
N PRO A 391 -7.22 -31.63 -26.71
CA PRO A 391 -6.43 -32.53 -27.59
C PRO A 391 -6.49 -34.00 -27.19
N HIS A 392 -7.15 -34.35 -26.11
CA HIS A 392 -7.18 -35.70 -25.53
C HIS A 392 -8.49 -36.39 -25.87
N THR A 393 -8.46 -37.36 -26.78
CA THR A 393 -9.64 -38.12 -27.26
C THR A 393 -9.35 -39.61 -27.14
N GLY A 394 -9.67 -40.23 -25.97
CA GLY A 394 -9.65 -41.66 -25.76
C GLY A 394 -11.07 -42.20 -25.54
N ALA A 395 -11.32 -43.49 -25.79
CA ALA A 395 -12.62 -44.08 -25.58
C ALA A 395 -13.05 -44.11 -24.11
N ASP A 396 -12.08 -44.06 -23.20
CA ASP A 396 -12.29 -44.10 -21.73
C ASP A 396 -12.17 -42.71 -21.10
N ASP A 397 -11.93 -41.66 -21.91
CA ASP A 397 -11.78 -40.28 -21.43
C ASP A 397 -13.17 -39.65 -21.17
N TRP A 398 -13.15 -38.59 -20.35
CA TRP A 398 -14.33 -37.75 -20.14
C TRP A 398 -14.74 -37.11 -21.46
N GLN A 399 -15.99 -37.30 -21.87
CA GLN A 399 -16.48 -36.81 -23.17
C GLN A 399 -16.89 -35.33 -23.05
N PRO A 400 -16.51 -34.47 -24.01
CA PRO A 400 -16.95 -33.09 -24.06
C PRO A 400 -18.48 -33.02 -24.25
N ASP A 401 -19.08 -31.95 -23.74
CA ASP A 401 -20.50 -31.65 -23.90
C ASP A 401 -20.61 -30.32 -24.69
N ASP A 402 -21.24 -30.33 -25.86
CA ASP A 402 -21.46 -29.17 -26.71
C ASP A 402 -22.16 -28.02 -25.95
N TRP A 403 -22.98 -28.38 -24.96
CA TRP A 403 -23.59 -27.42 -24.05
C TRP A 403 -22.53 -26.59 -23.30
N ALA A 404 -21.42 -27.17 -22.92
CA ALA A 404 -20.36 -26.48 -22.16
C ALA A 404 -19.72 -25.34 -22.95
N ALA A 405 -19.62 -25.44 -24.28
CA ALA A 405 -19.09 -24.37 -25.15
C ALA A 405 -19.87 -23.07 -25.06
N THR A 406 -21.17 -23.15 -24.80
CA THR A 406 -22.09 -21.99 -24.76
C THR A 406 -22.61 -21.68 -23.36
N ALA A 407 -22.40 -22.56 -22.41
CA ALA A 407 -22.95 -22.44 -21.05
C ALA A 407 -22.47 -21.18 -20.32
N ALA A 408 -21.18 -20.88 -20.38
CA ALA A 408 -20.60 -19.69 -19.76
C ALA A 408 -21.14 -18.40 -20.41
N HIS A 409 -21.20 -18.35 -21.72
CA HIS A 409 -21.76 -17.20 -22.45
C HIS A 409 -23.24 -16.99 -22.06
N THR A 410 -24.07 -18.04 -22.16
CA THR A 410 -25.50 -17.95 -21.80
C THR A 410 -25.72 -17.53 -20.35
N LEU A 411 -24.86 -18.01 -19.46
CA LEU A 411 -24.93 -17.72 -18.03
C LEU A 411 -24.57 -16.27 -17.73
N LEU A 412 -23.50 -15.75 -18.32
CA LEU A 412 -22.88 -14.46 -17.97
C LEU A 412 -23.49 -13.28 -18.72
N THR A 413 -24.09 -13.50 -19.90
CA THR A 413 -24.70 -12.44 -20.70
C THR A 413 -26.21 -12.32 -20.53
N GLY A 414 -26.87 -13.28 -19.86
CA GLY A 414 -28.30 -13.36 -19.66
C GLY A 414 -28.84 -12.49 -18.52
N GLY A 415 -29.17 -11.23 -18.76
CA GLY A 415 -29.90 -10.36 -17.81
C GLY A 415 -29.02 -9.44 -16.99
N THR A 416 -29.48 -9.00 -15.79
CA THR A 416 -28.72 -8.10 -14.92
C THR A 416 -27.43 -8.73 -14.44
N PRO A 417 -26.31 -7.93 -14.25
CA PRO A 417 -25.08 -8.42 -13.68
C PRO A 417 -25.33 -9.10 -12.33
N ALA A 418 -24.80 -10.30 -12.17
CA ALA A 418 -24.99 -11.11 -10.97
C ALA A 418 -23.72 -11.10 -10.12
N THR A 419 -23.87 -11.20 -8.80
CA THR A 419 -22.78 -11.14 -7.81
C THR A 419 -21.73 -12.23 -8.00
N TRP A 420 -22.12 -13.39 -8.56
CA TRP A 420 -21.23 -14.53 -8.84
C TRP A 420 -20.52 -14.44 -10.21
N ALA A 421 -20.90 -13.52 -11.10
CA ALA A 421 -20.30 -13.40 -12.44
C ALA A 421 -18.79 -13.08 -12.42
N PRO A 422 -18.28 -12.18 -11.57
CA PRO A 422 -16.85 -11.92 -11.44
C PRO A 422 -16.04 -13.19 -11.12
N GLY A 423 -16.53 -13.99 -10.17
CA GLY A 423 -15.89 -15.25 -9.79
C GLY A 423 -15.85 -16.27 -10.94
N ALA A 424 -16.92 -16.33 -11.75
CA ALA A 424 -16.98 -17.21 -12.89
C ALA A 424 -15.96 -16.86 -13.99
N VAL A 425 -15.80 -15.57 -14.29
CA VAL A 425 -14.76 -15.10 -15.22
C VAL A 425 -13.36 -15.44 -14.69
N THR A 426 -13.13 -15.25 -13.40
CA THR A 426 -11.85 -15.61 -12.77
C THR A 426 -11.54 -17.10 -12.92
N VAL A 427 -12.53 -17.98 -12.73
CA VAL A 427 -12.36 -19.43 -12.91
C VAL A 427 -12.04 -19.77 -14.37
N LEU A 428 -12.68 -19.12 -15.34
CA LEU A 428 -12.37 -19.31 -16.77
C LEU A 428 -10.95 -18.90 -17.10
N VAL A 429 -10.50 -17.73 -16.64
CA VAL A 429 -9.12 -17.25 -16.84
C VAL A 429 -8.11 -18.23 -16.25
N GLU A 430 -8.35 -18.70 -15.03
CA GLU A 430 -7.47 -19.66 -14.36
C GLU A 430 -7.45 -21.03 -15.07
N THR A 431 -8.59 -21.47 -15.57
CA THR A 431 -8.67 -22.70 -16.39
C THR A 431 -7.90 -22.54 -17.70
N ALA A 432 -8.03 -21.39 -18.36
CA ALA A 432 -7.37 -21.08 -19.63
C ALA A 432 -5.84 -21.09 -19.55
N HIS A 433 -5.26 -20.74 -18.41
CA HIS A 433 -3.80 -20.83 -18.20
C HIS A 433 -3.24 -22.25 -18.38
N ARG A 434 -4.04 -23.27 -18.10
CA ARG A 434 -3.64 -24.68 -18.25
C ARG A 434 -4.22 -25.32 -19.51
N TRP A 435 -5.34 -24.83 -19.97
CA TRP A 435 -6.13 -25.41 -21.04
C TRP A 435 -6.42 -24.34 -22.10
N PRO A 436 -5.49 -24.09 -23.05
CA PRO A 436 -5.62 -23.02 -24.03
C PRO A 436 -6.92 -23.06 -24.85
N HIS A 437 -7.44 -24.28 -25.17
CA HIS A 437 -8.70 -24.40 -25.90
C HIS A 437 -9.89 -23.74 -25.18
N VAL A 438 -9.87 -23.63 -23.84
CA VAL A 438 -10.92 -22.93 -23.09
C VAL A 438 -10.83 -21.43 -23.32
N ALA A 439 -9.60 -20.90 -23.47
CA ALA A 439 -9.42 -19.50 -23.87
C ALA A 439 -10.03 -19.26 -25.25
N ASP A 440 -9.67 -20.09 -26.23
CA ASP A 440 -10.08 -19.92 -27.62
C ASP A 440 -11.57 -20.15 -27.84
N THR A 441 -12.15 -21.17 -27.15
CA THR A 441 -13.54 -21.58 -27.37
C THR A 441 -14.54 -20.79 -26.56
N VAL A 442 -14.18 -20.38 -25.32
CA VAL A 442 -15.12 -19.79 -24.37
C VAL A 442 -14.73 -18.38 -23.96
N LEU A 443 -13.49 -18.19 -23.46
CA LEU A 443 -13.11 -16.96 -22.78
C LEU A 443 -12.94 -15.78 -23.73
N TYR A 444 -12.12 -15.92 -24.78
CA TYR A 444 -11.86 -14.83 -25.71
C TYR A 444 -13.09 -14.35 -26.48
N PRO A 445 -13.95 -15.23 -27.03
CA PRO A 445 -15.21 -14.79 -27.62
C PRO A 445 -16.07 -14.00 -26.65
N LEU A 446 -16.20 -14.49 -25.41
CA LEU A 446 -16.96 -13.83 -24.36
C LEU A 446 -16.42 -12.43 -24.03
N ILE A 447 -15.10 -12.28 -23.85
CA ILE A 447 -14.49 -10.99 -23.48
C ILE A 447 -14.48 -9.99 -24.64
N ARG A 448 -14.35 -10.46 -25.89
CA ARG A 448 -14.46 -9.57 -27.08
C ARG A 448 -15.84 -8.95 -27.18
N GLU A 449 -16.89 -9.72 -26.90
CA GLU A 449 -18.29 -9.25 -26.96
C GLU A 449 -18.72 -8.48 -25.71
N HIS A 450 -18.19 -8.88 -24.54
CA HIS A 450 -18.57 -8.39 -23.21
C HIS A 450 -17.35 -8.05 -22.34
N PRO A 451 -16.52 -7.06 -22.74
CA PRO A 451 -15.32 -6.70 -21.98
C PRO A 451 -15.60 -6.16 -20.56
N GLU A 452 -16.82 -5.65 -20.33
CA GLU A 452 -17.28 -5.23 -18.99
C GLU A 452 -17.27 -6.35 -17.96
N LEU A 453 -17.37 -7.62 -18.39
CA LEU A 453 -17.26 -8.78 -17.51
C LEU A 453 -15.84 -8.93 -16.93
N ALA A 454 -14.81 -8.60 -17.72
CA ALA A 454 -13.44 -8.59 -17.22
C ALA A 454 -13.23 -7.45 -16.20
N LEU A 455 -13.80 -6.26 -16.46
CA LEU A 455 -13.76 -5.14 -15.51
C LEU A 455 -14.45 -5.52 -14.19
N ALA A 456 -15.63 -6.12 -14.26
CA ALA A 456 -16.37 -6.57 -13.09
C ALA A 456 -15.60 -7.65 -12.29
N ALA A 457 -14.80 -8.49 -12.96
CA ALA A 457 -13.95 -9.49 -12.33
C ALA A 457 -12.72 -8.88 -11.62
N GLY A 458 -12.42 -7.61 -11.87
CA GLY A 458 -11.42 -6.84 -11.16
C GLY A 458 -10.01 -6.95 -11.73
N GLY A 459 -9.13 -6.05 -11.23
CA GLY A 459 -7.78 -5.87 -11.76
C GLY A 459 -6.91 -7.12 -11.72
N ALA A 460 -7.03 -7.94 -10.68
CA ALA A 460 -6.27 -9.18 -10.56
C ALA A 460 -6.61 -10.17 -11.69
N THR A 461 -7.90 -10.33 -12.00
CA THR A 461 -8.35 -11.21 -13.10
C THR A 461 -7.93 -10.70 -14.46
N ILE A 462 -8.02 -9.37 -14.69
CA ILE A 462 -7.55 -8.74 -15.94
C ILE A 462 -6.04 -8.93 -16.11
N THR A 463 -5.27 -8.76 -15.04
CA THR A 463 -3.83 -9.01 -15.06
C THR A 463 -3.54 -10.44 -15.49
N ARG A 464 -4.22 -11.41 -14.91
CA ARG A 464 -4.09 -12.83 -15.27
C ARG A 464 -4.54 -13.10 -16.71
N LEU A 465 -5.56 -12.42 -17.22
CA LEU A 465 -5.99 -12.49 -18.61
C LEU A 465 -4.87 -12.02 -19.56
N ALA A 466 -4.21 -10.91 -19.23
CA ALA A 466 -3.09 -10.38 -20.03
C ALA A 466 -1.83 -11.27 -19.99
N GLU A 467 -1.66 -12.07 -18.93
CA GLU A 467 -0.54 -13.01 -18.73
C GLU A 467 -0.81 -14.42 -19.34
N LEU A 468 -1.92 -14.64 -20.04
CA LEU A 468 -2.16 -15.92 -20.71
C LEU A 468 -1.04 -16.22 -21.73
N PRO A 469 -0.64 -17.49 -21.90
CA PRO A 469 0.46 -17.86 -22.80
C PRO A 469 0.29 -17.39 -24.25
N HIS A 470 -0.96 -17.33 -24.71
CA HIS A 470 -1.34 -16.85 -26.05
C HIS A 470 -2.48 -15.83 -25.90
N PRO A 471 -2.17 -14.58 -25.47
CA PRO A 471 -3.20 -13.59 -25.23
C PRO A 471 -3.86 -13.16 -26.55
N ASP A 472 -5.19 -13.04 -26.51
CA ASP A 472 -5.95 -12.52 -27.65
C ASP A 472 -5.92 -10.99 -27.66
N ILE A 473 -5.28 -10.43 -28.67
CA ILE A 473 -5.07 -8.99 -28.76
C ILE A 473 -6.40 -8.23 -28.84
N ALA A 474 -7.37 -8.73 -29.59
CA ALA A 474 -8.68 -8.06 -29.74
C ALA A 474 -9.46 -8.05 -28.43
N ALA A 475 -9.39 -9.12 -27.63
CA ALA A 475 -10.00 -9.16 -26.29
C ALA A 475 -9.31 -8.17 -25.34
N LEU A 476 -7.98 -8.08 -25.36
CA LEU A 476 -7.24 -7.12 -24.53
C LEU A 476 -7.51 -5.67 -24.94
N GLU A 477 -7.62 -5.38 -26.26
CA GLU A 477 -7.98 -4.05 -26.76
C GLU A 477 -9.41 -3.64 -26.35
N ALA A 478 -10.34 -4.59 -26.40
CA ALA A 478 -11.70 -4.34 -25.92
C ALA A 478 -11.75 -3.98 -24.42
N VAL A 479 -10.95 -4.66 -23.59
CA VAL A 479 -10.82 -4.33 -22.18
C VAL A 479 -10.08 -2.99 -21.98
N GLU A 480 -8.98 -2.75 -22.72
CA GLU A 480 -8.21 -1.50 -22.65
C GLU A 480 -9.09 -0.27 -22.88
N ALA A 481 -10.02 -0.35 -23.82
CA ALA A 481 -10.95 0.74 -24.15
C ALA A 481 -11.88 1.14 -22.98
N LEU A 482 -12.10 0.25 -22.02
CA LEU A 482 -12.93 0.50 -20.83
C LEU A 482 -12.13 0.90 -19.59
N LEU A 483 -10.78 0.77 -19.63
CA LEU A 483 -9.94 1.12 -18.50
C LEU A 483 -9.89 2.64 -18.30
N PRO A 484 -9.94 3.13 -17.04
CA PRO A 484 -9.82 4.56 -16.77
C PRO A 484 -8.48 5.11 -17.25
N THR A 485 -8.49 6.36 -17.73
CA THR A 485 -7.27 7.11 -18.08
C THR A 485 -6.59 7.65 -16.84
N ASP A 486 -7.36 8.02 -15.84
CA ASP A 486 -6.89 8.54 -14.56
C ASP A 486 -6.49 7.39 -13.62
N ARG A 487 -5.71 7.74 -12.60
CA ARG A 487 -5.24 6.78 -11.60
C ARG A 487 -6.39 6.10 -10.87
N HIS A 488 -6.36 4.77 -10.84
CA HIS A 488 -7.38 3.94 -10.20
C HIS A 488 -6.74 2.78 -9.42
N VAL A 489 -6.91 2.81 -8.10
CA VAL A 489 -6.23 1.92 -7.13
C VAL A 489 -6.27 0.43 -7.51
N ASP A 490 -7.41 -0.08 -7.95
CA ASP A 490 -7.61 -1.51 -8.22
C ASP A 490 -7.37 -1.89 -9.70
N LEU A 491 -7.33 -0.92 -10.62
CA LEU A 491 -7.20 -1.21 -12.06
C LEU A 491 -5.84 -0.80 -12.64
N ASP A 492 -5.05 0.01 -11.97
CA ASP A 492 -3.75 0.47 -12.49
C ASP A 492 -2.80 -0.69 -12.79
N THR A 493 -2.79 -1.73 -11.94
CA THR A 493 -1.98 -2.93 -12.17
C THR A 493 -2.43 -3.71 -13.41
N ALA A 494 -3.73 -3.80 -13.64
CA ALA A 494 -4.31 -4.42 -14.83
C ALA A 494 -4.02 -3.60 -16.09
N ALA A 495 -4.15 -2.28 -16.00
CA ALA A 495 -3.83 -1.37 -17.10
C ALA A 495 -2.35 -1.48 -17.50
N ALA A 496 -1.44 -1.61 -16.54
CA ALA A 496 -0.03 -1.84 -16.80
C ALA A 496 0.23 -3.20 -17.47
N ALA A 497 -0.42 -4.28 -17.01
CA ALA A 497 -0.28 -5.61 -17.60
C ALA A 497 -0.78 -5.65 -19.05
N ILE A 498 -1.97 -5.13 -19.33
CA ILE A 498 -2.51 -5.01 -20.69
C ILE A 498 -1.59 -4.14 -21.54
N SER A 499 -1.19 -2.98 -21.02
CA SER A 499 -0.30 -2.08 -21.74
C SER A 499 1.03 -2.75 -22.12
N THR A 500 1.60 -3.58 -21.22
CA THR A 500 2.83 -4.34 -21.50
C THR A 500 2.64 -5.26 -22.72
N THR A 501 1.56 -6.04 -22.73
CA THR A 501 1.28 -6.99 -23.80
C THR A 501 0.95 -6.29 -25.11
N LEU A 502 0.07 -5.29 -25.09
CA LEU A 502 -0.36 -4.57 -26.28
C LEU A 502 0.75 -3.70 -26.87
N THR A 503 1.53 -3.01 -26.03
CA THR A 503 2.67 -2.19 -26.50
C THR A 503 3.69 -3.06 -27.20
N HIS A 504 4.04 -4.21 -26.64
CA HIS A 504 4.96 -5.14 -27.26
C HIS A 504 4.45 -5.65 -28.63
N HIS A 505 3.13 -5.92 -28.74
CA HIS A 505 2.50 -6.31 -30.00
C HIS A 505 2.51 -5.17 -31.03
N ARG A 506 2.07 -3.97 -30.63
CA ARG A 506 1.94 -2.78 -31.48
C ARG A 506 3.29 -2.26 -31.97
N LEU A 507 4.32 -2.28 -31.12
CA LEU A 507 5.69 -1.90 -31.50
C LEU A 507 6.29 -2.82 -32.59
N ARG A 508 5.88 -4.08 -32.64
CA ARG A 508 6.30 -4.99 -33.74
C ARG A 508 5.55 -4.71 -35.03
N ALA A 509 4.36 -4.16 -34.96
CA ALA A 509 3.51 -3.87 -36.10
C ALA A 509 3.81 -2.51 -36.75
N THR A 510 4.35 -1.55 -35.99
CA THR A 510 4.61 -0.19 -36.47
C THR A 510 6.12 0.09 -36.65
N ALA A 511 6.46 0.72 -37.78
CA ALA A 511 7.79 1.29 -38.01
C ALA A 511 7.78 2.83 -37.88
N ASP A 512 6.61 3.45 -37.62
CA ASP A 512 6.50 4.90 -37.48
C ASP A 512 7.02 5.33 -36.10
N PRO A 513 8.09 6.11 -36.03
CA PRO A 513 8.65 6.58 -34.77
C PRO A 513 7.68 7.44 -33.94
N ALA A 514 6.79 8.20 -34.59
CA ALA A 514 5.81 9.02 -33.89
C ALA A 514 4.77 8.16 -33.16
N GLU A 515 4.32 7.09 -33.79
CA GLU A 515 3.43 6.10 -33.18
C GLU A 515 4.13 5.35 -32.05
N GLN A 516 5.41 4.97 -32.23
CA GLN A 516 6.22 4.34 -31.18
C GLN A 516 6.33 5.21 -29.93
N VAL A 517 6.55 6.53 -30.10
CA VAL A 517 6.58 7.51 -28.99
C VAL A 517 5.26 7.48 -28.21
N GLY A 518 4.11 7.52 -28.89
CA GLY A 518 2.81 7.46 -28.26
C GLY A 518 2.58 6.19 -27.44
N LEU A 519 2.93 5.05 -27.99
CA LEU A 519 2.81 3.73 -27.36
C LEU A 519 3.71 3.62 -26.11
N LEU A 520 4.98 3.99 -26.22
CA LEU A 520 5.94 3.93 -25.13
C LEU A 520 5.62 4.92 -24.01
N ALA A 521 5.20 6.14 -24.35
CA ALA A 521 4.82 7.15 -23.37
C ALA A 521 3.59 6.70 -22.55
N THR A 522 2.58 6.15 -23.22
CA THR A 522 1.40 5.58 -22.56
C THR A 522 1.80 4.42 -21.65
N HIS A 523 2.67 3.54 -22.13
CA HIS A 523 3.15 2.40 -21.36
C HIS A 523 3.92 2.83 -20.11
N ALA A 524 4.87 3.77 -20.24
CA ALA A 524 5.59 4.34 -19.10
C ALA A 524 4.64 4.92 -18.04
N HIS A 525 3.64 5.67 -18.48
CA HIS A 525 2.63 6.26 -17.59
C HIS A 525 1.80 5.20 -16.86
N ARG A 526 1.35 4.13 -17.56
CA ARG A 526 0.60 3.01 -16.95
C ARG A 526 1.44 2.25 -15.93
N LEU A 527 2.73 2.01 -16.21
CA LEU A 527 3.66 1.40 -15.27
C LEU A 527 3.85 2.26 -14.02
N ALA A 528 4.04 3.57 -14.18
CA ALA A 528 4.20 4.50 -13.06
C ALA A 528 2.95 4.56 -12.16
N ASN A 529 1.74 4.62 -12.76
CA ASN A 529 0.49 4.57 -12.02
C ASN A 529 0.34 3.28 -11.21
N ALA A 530 0.82 2.16 -11.74
CA ALA A 530 0.85 0.87 -11.06
C ALA A 530 1.95 0.73 -9.99
N GLY A 531 2.74 1.79 -9.74
CA GLY A 531 3.84 1.80 -8.76
C GLY A 531 5.15 1.17 -9.28
N ARG A 532 5.21 0.75 -10.55
CA ARG A 532 6.40 0.10 -11.16
C ARG A 532 7.35 1.13 -11.75
N ARG A 533 7.86 2.02 -10.90
CA ARG A 533 8.66 3.19 -11.31
C ARG A 533 9.95 2.80 -12.00
N ASP A 534 10.65 1.78 -11.49
CA ASP A 534 11.89 1.27 -12.11
C ASP A 534 11.67 0.79 -13.54
N GLU A 535 10.53 0.14 -13.79
CA GLU A 535 10.20 -0.37 -15.12
C GLU A 535 9.65 0.70 -16.05
N ALA A 536 9.05 1.77 -15.52
CA ALA A 536 8.58 2.92 -16.29
C ALA A 536 9.74 3.74 -16.88
N LEU A 537 10.92 3.67 -16.27
CA LEU A 537 12.09 4.44 -16.70
C LEU A 537 12.56 4.07 -18.09
N ALA A 538 12.73 2.78 -18.40
CA ALA A 538 13.24 2.32 -19.69
C ALA A 538 12.39 2.80 -20.90
N PRO A 539 11.05 2.62 -20.93
CA PRO A 539 10.24 3.16 -22.01
C PRO A 539 10.24 4.71 -22.04
N ALA A 540 10.36 5.39 -20.90
CA ALA A 540 10.47 6.86 -20.88
C ALA A 540 11.80 7.35 -21.48
N GLU A 541 12.91 6.68 -21.17
CA GLU A 541 14.23 6.96 -21.80
C GLU A 541 14.18 6.71 -23.31
N GLU A 542 13.55 5.63 -23.75
CA GLU A 542 13.40 5.32 -25.17
C GLU A 542 12.58 6.39 -25.90
N VAL A 543 11.49 6.88 -25.30
CA VAL A 543 10.70 8.01 -25.81
C VAL A 543 11.60 9.23 -26.01
N ALA A 544 12.40 9.59 -25.02
CA ALA A 544 13.29 10.74 -25.11
C ALA A 544 14.34 10.59 -26.23
N VAL A 545 14.90 9.40 -26.39
CA VAL A 545 15.86 9.07 -27.48
C VAL A 545 15.20 9.18 -28.86
N ILE A 546 14.01 8.62 -29.04
CA ILE A 546 13.29 8.71 -30.32
C ILE A 546 12.92 10.16 -30.62
N CYS A 547 12.36 10.91 -29.66
CA CYS A 547 11.99 12.31 -29.83
C CYS A 547 13.21 13.17 -30.18
N ARG A 548 14.37 12.93 -29.55
CA ARG A 548 15.62 13.67 -29.85
C ARG A 548 16.06 13.44 -31.29
N ARG A 549 16.10 12.19 -31.74
CA ARG A 549 16.46 11.83 -33.12
C ARG A 549 15.49 12.45 -34.16
N LEU A 550 14.19 12.49 -33.83
CA LEU A 550 13.19 13.14 -34.69
C LEU A 550 13.38 14.67 -34.71
N ALA A 551 13.65 15.29 -33.55
CA ALA A 551 13.87 16.72 -33.45
C ALA A 551 15.15 17.20 -34.15
N ASP A 552 16.16 16.35 -34.25
CA ASP A 552 17.38 16.62 -35.02
C ASP A 552 17.08 16.71 -36.53
N SER A 553 16.08 15.97 -37.01
CA SER A 553 15.68 15.96 -38.42
C SER A 553 14.53 16.93 -38.73
N ASP A 554 13.62 17.17 -37.78
CA ASP A 554 12.45 18.03 -37.96
C ASP A 554 12.15 18.81 -36.65
N PRO A 555 12.31 20.15 -36.63
CA PRO A 555 12.00 21.00 -35.50
C PRO A 555 10.54 20.85 -34.97
N ALA A 556 9.62 20.31 -35.76
CA ALA A 556 8.25 20.05 -35.32
C ALA A 556 8.18 19.05 -34.14
N TYR A 557 9.23 18.26 -33.93
CA TYR A 557 9.34 17.33 -32.80
C TYR A 557 9.98 17.90 -31.52
N LEU A 558 10.36 19.17 -31.52
CA LEU A 558 10.88 19.83 -30.31
C LEU A 558 9.86 19.85 -29.15
N PRO A 559 8.55 20.15 -29.36
CA PRO A 559 7.58 20.08 -28.28
C PRO A 559 7.41 18.67 -27.68
N PRO A 560 7.29 17.59 -28.48
CA PRO A 560 7.32 16.21 -27.97
C PRO A 560 8.59 15.88 -27.19
N LEU A 561 9.78 16.32 -27.67
CA LEU A 561 11.02 16.13 -26.94
C LEU A 561 11.00 16.82 -25.58
N ALA A 562 10.60 18.08 -25.51
CA ALA A 562 10.54 18.82 -24.26
C ALA A 562 9.55 18.18 -23.26
N MET A 563 8.42 17.69 -23.75
CA MET A 563 7.44 16.97 -22.92
C MET A 563 8.02 15.64 -22.40
N SER A 564 8.70 14.89 -23.25
CA SER A 564 9.32 13.60 -22.85
C SER A 564 10.42 13.81 -21.81
N MET A 565 11.23 14.85 -21.97
CA MET A 565 12.27 15.21 -21.00
C MET A 565 11.70 15.64 -19.65
N ASN A 566 10.58 16.39 -19.63
CA ASN A 566 9.88 16.71 -18.40
C ASN A 566 9.37 15.44 -17.66
N ASN A 567 8.76 14.52 -18.40
CA ASN A 567 8.25 13.27 -17.84
C ASN A 567 9.39 12.38 -17.35
N LEU A 568 10.49 12.29 -18.12
CA LEU A 568 11.68 11.56 -17.70
C LEU A 568 12.27 12.15 -16.40
N GLY A 569 12.34 13.48 -16.29
CA GLY A 569 12.79 14.16 -15.08
C GLY A 569 11.95 13.82 -13.86
N LEU A 570 10.62 13.68 -14.01
CA LEU A 570 9.74 13.26 -12.92
C LEU A 570 10.06 11.82 -12.45
N PHE A 571 10.19 10.87 -13.38
CA PHE A 571 10.54 9.48 -13.03
C PHE A 571 11.93 9.37 -12.38
N LEU A 572 12.92 10.11 -12.89
CA LEU A 572 14.26 10.14 -12.31
C LEU A 572 14.27 10.70 -10.88
N SER A 573 13.53 11.79 -10.62
CA SER A 573 13.42 12.38 -9.29
C SER A 573 12.75 11.42 -8.30
N GLU A 574 11.66 10.72 -8.72
CA GLU A 574 11.00 9.71 -7.89
C GLU A 574 11.90 8.51 -7.55
N LEU A 575 12.90 8.23 -8.38
CA LEU A 575 13.92 7.20 -8.16
C LEU A 575 15.17 7.73 -7.41
N GLY A 576 15.16 9.00 -6.97
CA GLY A 576 16.28 9.63 -6.25
C GLY A 576 17.46 10.04 -7.15
N ARG A 577 17.34 9.96 -8.50
CA ARG A 577 18.37 10.36 -9.46
C ARG A 577 18.27 11.86 -9.77
N HIS A 578 18.42 12.69 -8.73
CA HIS A 578 18.10 14.12 -8.77
C HIS A 578 18.95 14.94 -9.76
N ASP A 579 20.25 14.63 -9.94
CA ASP A 579 21.09 15.32 -10.91
C ASP A 579 20.64 15.09 -12.34
N GLU A 580 20.23 13.87 -12.67
CA GLU A 580 19.75 13.52 -14.00
C GLU A 580 18.35 14.10 -14.23
N ALA A 581 17.50 14.13 -13.21
CA ALA A 581 16.20 14.81 -13.25
C ALA A 581 16.36 16.30 -13.55
N LEU A 582 17.35 16.95 -12.90
CA LEU A 582 17.67 18.35 -13.16
C LEU A 582 18.10 18.58 -14.62
N ALA A 583 19.03 17.77 -15.12
CA ALA A 583 19.51 17.88 -16.49
C ALA A 583 18.37 17.75 -17.52
N ALA A 584 17.46 16.79 -17.31
CA ALA A 584 16.28 16.60 -18.14
C ALA A 584 15.34 17.82 -18.11
N ALA A 585 15.08 18.38 -16.94
CA ALA A 585 14.23 19.58 -16.80
C ALA A 585 14.87 20.85 -17.37
N GLU A 586 16.19 21.01 -17.26
CA GLU A 586 16.94 22.11 -17.89
C GLU A 586 16.83 22.03 -19.43
N GLU A 587 16.98 20.86 -20.02
CA GLU A 587 16.80 20.64 -21.46
C GLU A 587 15.36 20.96 -21.88
N ALA A 588 14.36 20.42 -21.16
CA ALA A 588 12.95 20.66 -21.46
C ALA A 588 12.58 22.15 -21.42
N SER A 589 12.96 22.83 -20.32
CA SER A 589 12.69 24.28 -20.17
C SER A 589 13.43 25.12 -21.19
N GLY A 590 14.65 24.75 -21.58
CA GLY A 590 15.42 25.40 -22.62
C GLY A 590 14.73 25.30 -24.00
N ILE A 591 14.19 24.13 -24.34
CA ILE A 591 13.42 23.92 -25.57
C ILE A 591 12.14 24.77 -25.54
N TYR A 592 11.35 24.71 -24.44
CA TYR A 592 10.12 25.49 -24.35
C TYR A 592 10.34 27.01 -24.35
N ARG A 593 11.43 27.51 -23.73
CA ARG A 593 11.79 28.93 -23.83
C ARG A 593 12.04 29.38 -25.28
N ARG A 594 12.70 28.54 -26.09
CA ARG A 594 12.92 28.82 -27.53
C ARG A 594 11.58 28.83 -28.28
N LEU A 595 10.75 27.81 -28.11
CA LEU A 595 9.44 27.71 -28.75
C LEU A 595 8.47 28.82 -28.33
N ALA A 596 8.50 29.24 -27.06
CA ALA A 596 7.66 30.31 -26.54
C ALA A 596 8.02 31.70 -27.11
N ARG A 597 9.25 31.90 -27.61
CA ARG A 597 9.62 33.14 -28.33
C ARG A 597 8.97 33.20 -29.71
N GLU A 598 8.80 32.03 -30.36
CA GLU A 598 8.23 31.93 -31.70
C GLU A 598 6.69 31.92 -31.65
N SER A 599 6.12 31.18 -30.68
CA SER A 599 4.68 31.02 -30.51
C SER A 599 4.28 31.06 -29.02
N PRO A 600 4.16 32.29 -28.44
CA PRO A 600 3.90 32.47 -27.00
C PRO A 600 2.61 31.78 -26.53
N THR A 601 1.52 31.92 -27.26
CA THR A 601 0.20 31.39 -26.88
C THR A 601 0.22 29.86 -26.73
N ALA A 602 0.97 29.18 -27.61
CA ALA A 602 1.04 27.72 -27.58
C ALA A 602 2.00 27.18 -26.49
N TYR A 603 3.11 27.89 -26.23
CA TYR A 603 4.22 27.28 -25.46
C TYR A 603 4.52 27.96 -24.11
N LEU A 604 3.87 29.08 -23.77
CA LEU A 604 4.01 29.63 -22.43
C LEU A 604 3.42 28.73 -21.33
N PRO A 605 2.24 28.07 -21.51
CA PRO A 605 1.72 27.16 -20.49
C PRO A 605 2.65 25.96 -20.22
N PRO A 606 3.12 25.21 -21.24
CA PRO A 606 4.05 24.11 -21.00
C PRO A 606 5.43 24.61 -20.47
N LEU A 607 5.91 25.79 -20.88
CA LEU A 607 7.11 26.36 -20.27
C LEU A 607 6.95 26.58 -18.79
N ALA A 608 5.86 27.24 -18.37
CA ALA A 608 5.63 27.49 -16.94
C ALA A 608 5.53 26.23 -16.10
N MET A 609 4.91 25.16 -16.63
CA MET A 609 4.88 23.87 -15.98
C MET A 609 6.28 23.23 -15.89
N SER A 610 7.07 23.32 -16.97
CA SER A 610 8.46 22.85 -16.98
C SER A 610 9.32 23.58 -15.97
N LEU A 611 9.13 24.89 -15.81
CA LEU A 611 9.82 25.71 -14.81
C LEU A 611 9.45 25.34 -13.37
N ILE A 612 8.20 24.96 -13.11
CA ILE A 612 7.77 24.45 -11.81
C ILE A 612 8.54 23.17 -11.47
N ASN A 613 8.64 22.22 -12.41
CA ASN A 613 9.39 20.98 -12.21
C ASN A 613 10.88 21.27 -12.00
N LEU A 614 11.45 22.13 -12.83
CA LEU A 614 12.84 22.56 -12.70
C LEU A 614 13.13 23.20 -11.33
N GLY A 615 12.24 24.08 -10.85
CA GLY A 615 12.36 24.71 -9.54
C GLY A 615 12.36 23.70 -8.40
N ARG A 616 11.51 22.68 -8.48
CA ARG A 616 11.46 21.57 -7.52
C ARG A 616 12.78 20.80 -7.49
N PHE A 617 13.31 20.39 -8.64
CA PHE A 617 14.56 19.63 -8.71
C PHE A 617 15.77 20.46 -8.25
N LEU A 618 15.80 21.77 -8.56
CA LEU A 618 16.81 22.69 -8.03
C LEU A 618 16.75 22.79 -6.50
N ALA A 619 15.55 22.84 -5.92
CA ALA A 619 15.35 22.88 -4.47
C ALA A 619 15.77 21.56 -3.81
N GLU A 620 15.42 20.42 -4.38
CA GLU A 620 15.83 19.07 -3.93
C GLU A 620 17.37 18.94 -3.87
N LEU A 621 18.09 19.57 -4.80
CA LEU A 621 19.55 19.63 -4.84
C LEU A 621 20.15 20.80 -4.03
N GLY A 622 19.35 21.55 -3.28
CA GLY A 622 19.80 22.69 -2.48
C GLY A 622 20.18 23.94 -3.28
N ARG A 623 19.93 23.98 -4.60
CA ARG A 623 20.20 25.14 -5.47
C ARG A 623 19.06 26.18 -5.39
N ARG A 624 18.83 26.70 -4.18
CA ARG A 624 17.64 27.50 -3.84
C ARG A 624 17.52 28.81 -4.63
N ASP A 625 18.63 29.54 -4.91
CA ASP A 625 18.58 30.74 -5.73
C ASP A 625 18.07 30.48 -7.15
N GLY A 626 18.52 29.37 -7.74
CA GLY A 626 18.00 28.90 -9.03
C GLY A 626 16.53 28.57 -8.97
N ALA A 627 16.07 27.89 -7.90
CA ALA A 627 14.68 27.53 -7.70
C ALA A 627 13.77 28.77 -7.61
N VAL A 628 14.19 29.83 -6.89
CA VAL A 628 13.48 31.12 -6.83
C VAL A 628 13.38 31.74 -8.21
N THR A 629 14.50 31.84 -8.94
CA THR A 629 14.53 32.49 -10.27
C THR A 629 13.54 31.85 -11.24
N VAL A 630 13.49 30.50 -11.29
CA VAL A 630 12.57 29.81 -12.22
C VAL A 630 11.12 29.82 -11.72
N ALA A 631 10.89 29.89 -10.41
CA ALA A 631 9.56 30.01 -9.83
C ALA A 631 8.97 31.42 -10.07
N GLU A 632 9.80 32.49 -10.03
CA GLU A 632 9.42 33.86 -10.41
C GLU A 632 9.02 33.91 -11.90
N GLU A 633 9.81 33.29 -12.79
CA GLU A 633 9.48 33.21 -14.21
C GLU A 633 8.15 32.44 -14.41
N ALA A 634 7.95 31.29 -13.77
CA ALA A 634 6.73 30.49 -13.88
C ALA A 634 5.48 31.25 -13.40
N SER A 635 5.58 31.88 -12.21
CA SER A 635 4.47 32.65 -11.65
C SER A 635 4.15 33.90 -12.49
N GLY A 636 5.15 34.55 -13.05
CA GLY A 636 4.97 35.67 -13.99
C GLY A 636 4.22 35.25 -15.26
N ILE A 637 4.55 34.09 -15.81
CA ILE A 637 3.86 33.51 -16.97
C ILE A 637 2.41 33.21 -16.62
N TYR A 638 2.15 32.48 -15.52
CA TYR A 638 0.79 32.12 -15.13
C TYR A 638 -0.07 33.32 -14.74
N ARG A 639 0.47 34.36 -14.11
CA ARG A 639 -0.27 35.61 -13.87
C ARG A 639 -0.77 36.22 -15.17
N ARG A 640 0.05 36.21 -16.23
CA ARG A 640 -0.35 36.73 -17.54
C ARG A 640 -1.46 35.85 -18.15
N LEU A 641 -1.27 34.54 -18.16
CA LEU A 641 -2.24 33.57 -18.70
C LEU A 641 -3.57 33.59 -17.95
N ALA A 642 -3.54 33.74 -16.62
CA ALA A 642 -4.73 33.79 -15.79
C ALA A 642 -5.59 35.04 -16.03
N ARG A 643 -5.01 36.15 -16.49
CA ARG A 643 -5.78 37.32 -16.93
C ARG A 643 -6.58 37.09 -18.21
N GLU A 644 -6.06 36.21 -19.09
CA GLU A 644 -6.72 35.86 -20.36
C GLU A 644 -7.73 34.74 -20.18
N SER A 645 -7.42 33.72 -19.32
CA SER A 645 -8.26 32.57 -19.07
C SER A 645 -8.18 32.13 -17.60
N PRO A 646 -8.93 32.78 -16.68
CA PRO A 646 -8.85 32.51 -15.24
C PRO A 646 -9.12 31.05 -14.88
N THR A 647 -10.18 30.46 -15.41
CA THR A 647 -10.59 29.09 -15.07
C THR A 647 -9.50 28.05 -15.37
N ALA A 648 -8.73 28.24 -16.45
CA ALA A 648 -7.67 27.31 -16.83
C ALA A 648 -6.38 27.53 -16.04
N TYR A 649 -6.06 28.77 -15.67
CA TYR A 649 -4.70 29.09 -15.20
C TYR A 649 -4.61 29.60 -13.75
N LEU A 650 -5.72 29.86 -13.05
CA LEU A 650 -5.69 30.15 -11.61
C LEU A 650 -5.17 28.96 -10.77
N PRO A 651 -5.56 27.69 -11.02
CA PRO A 651 -5.00 26.58 -10.25
C PRO A 651 -3.47 26.45 -10.37
N PRO A 652 -2.85 26.42 -11.56
CA PRO A 652 -1.40 26.36 -11.69
C PRO A 652 -0.70 27.66 -11.22
N LEU A 653 -1.34 28.83 -11.31
CA LEU A 653 -0.83 30.06 -10.73
C LEU A 653 -0.68 29.93 -9.21
N ALA A 654 -1.72 29.50 -8.52
CA ALA A 654 -1.67 29.31 -7.08
C ALA A 654 -0.59 28.31 -6.64
N MET A 655 -0.36 27.25 -7.43
CA MET A 655 0.70 26.29 -7.19
C MET A 655 2.09 26.92 -7.36
N SER A 656 2.31 27.67 -8.44
CA SER A 656 3.62 28.31 -8.70
C SER A 656 3.94 29.39 -7.67
N LEU A 657 2.95 30.16 -7.24
CA LEU A 657 3.08 31.16 -6.18
C LEU A 657 3.42 30.55 -4.82
N ASN A 658 2.77 29.46 -4.49
CA ASN A 658 3.05 28.71 -3.26
C ASN A 658 4.48 28.18 -3.25
N ASN A 659 4.95 27.61 -4.36
CA ASN A 659 6.32 27.11 -4.49
C ASN A 659 7.33 28.27 -4.41
N LEU A 660 7.06 29.39 -5.06
CA LEU A 660 7.89 30.59 -4.96
C LEU A 660 8.03 31.07 -3.51
N GLY A 661 6.91 31.09 -2.76
CA GLY A 661 6.94 31.49 -1.36
C GLY A 661 7.77 30.54 -0.50
N ILE A 662 7.67 29.23 -0.72
CA ILE A 662 8.47 28.21 -0.03
C ILE A 662 9.96 28.44 -0.32
N PHE A 663 10.35 28.55 -1.58
CA PHE A 663 11.76 28.72 -1.97
C PHE A 663 12.37 30.03 -1.44
N LEU A 664 11.58 31.12 -1.42
CA LEU A 664 12.01 32.38 -0.81
C LEU A 664 12.19 32.26 0.71
N SER A 665 11.29 31.62 1.41
CA SER A 665 11.38 31.35 2.86
C SER A 665 12.61 30.47 3.18
N GLU A 666 12.86 29.40 2.41
CA GLU A 666 14.04 28.56 2.55
C GLU A 666 15.38 29.29 2.29
N LEU A 667 15.35 30.40 1.55
CA LEU A 667 16.48 31.32 1.37
C LEU A 667 16.62 32.36 2.48
N GLY A 668 15.69 32.37 3.44
CA GLY A 668 15.63 33.38 4.50
C GLY A 668 15.08 34.74 4.00
N ARG A 669 14.47 34.81 2.81
CA ARG A 669 13.83 35.99 2.22
C ARG A 669 12.34 36.06 2.54
N SER A 670 11.99 35.88 3.81
CA SER A 670 10.61 35.72 4.27
C SER A 670 9.75 36.97 4.02
N ASP A 671 10.32 38.18 4.02
CA ASP A 671 9.61 39.41 3.64
C ASP A 671 9.10 39.34 2.19
N GLU A 672 9.91 38.81 1.28
CA GLU A 672 9.56 38.67 -0.12
C GLU A 672 8.64 37.47 -0.35
N ALA A 673 8.72 36.43 0.49
CA ALA A 673 7.85 35.23 0.45
C ALA A 673 6.38 35.58 0.77
N LEU A 674 6.12 36.58 1.58
CA LEU A 674 4.79 36.92 2.06
C LEU A 674 3.80 37.22 0.92
N THR A 675 4.18 38.07 0.00
CA THR A 675 3.32 38.51 -1.10
C THR A 675 2.85 37.36 -1.98
N PRO A 676 3.73 36.47 -2.51
CA PRO A 676 3.27 35.34 -3.33
C PRO A 676 2.44 34.33 -2.54
N VAL A 677 2.70 34.09 -1.24
CA VAL A 677 1.91 33.17 -0.45
C VAL A 677 0.52 33.75 -0.14
N GLU A 678 0.39 35.02 0.17
CA GLU A 678 -0.91 35.71 0.34
C GLU A 678 -1.72 35.67 -0.97
N GLU A 679 -1.09 35.94 -2.12
CA GLU A 679 -1.73 35.81 -3.43
C GLU A 679 -2.18 34.39 -3.71
N ALA A 680 -1.37 33.35 -3.38
CA ALA A 680 -1.75 31.96 -3.52
C ALA A 680 -2.98 31.61 -2.68
N VAL A 681 -3.06 32.07 -1.43
CA VAL A 681 -4.22 31.88 -0.56
C VAL A 681 -5.46 32.57 -1.14
N ALA A 682 -5.32 33.82 -1.63
CA ALA A 682 -6.43 34.54 -2.23
C ALA A 682 -7.00 33.80 -3.46
N VAL A 683 -6.14 33.37 -4.37
CA VAL A 683 -6.52 32.59 -5.56
C VAL A 683 -7.17 31.26 -5.16
N ARG A 684 -6.63 30.56 -4.15
CA ARG A 684 -7.21 29.29 -3.66
C ARG A 684 -8.60 29.49 -3.05
N ARG A 685 -8.84 30.61 -2.34
CA ARG A 685 -10.18 30.93 -1.80
C ARG A 685 -11.20 31.11 -2.93
N GLU A 686 -10.83 31.84 -3.98
CA GLU A 686 -11.67 32.00 -5.18
C GLU A 686 -12.00 30.64 -5.83
N LEU A 687 -11.04 29.76 -5.97
CA LEU A 687 -11.21 28.43 -6.53
C LEU A 687 -12.10 27.53 -5.64
N VAL A 688 -11.98 27.64 -4.32
CA VAL A 688 -12.83 26.90 -3.36
C VAL A 688 -14.29 27.33 -3.44
N GLU A 689 -14.59 28.62 -3.68
CA GLU A 689 -15.96 29.08 -3.91
C GLU A 689 -16.60 28.40 -5.12
N ALA A 690 -15.81 28.14 -6.18
CA ALA A 690 -16.29 27.48 -7.39
C ALA A 690 -16.39 25.95 -7.24
N ASN A 691 -15.45 25.30 -6.59
CA ASN A 691 -15.44 23.83 -6.35
C ASN A 691 -14.69 23.47 -5.06
N PRO A 692 -15.41 23.43 -3.92
CA PRO A 692 -14.80 23.12 -2.62
C PRO A 692 -14.08 21.77 -2.58
N ALA A 693 -14.68 20.72 -3.13
CA ALA A 693 -14.13 19.37 -3.07
C ALA A 693 -12.75 19.26 -3.74
N ALA A 694 -12.56 19.94 -4.86
CA ALA A 694 -11.32 19.90 -5.61
C ALA A 694 -10.21 20.78 -4.99
N PHE A 695 -10.55 21.93 -4.36
CA PHE A 695 -9.56 22.94 -4.02
C PHE A 695 -9.32 23.18 -2.52
N LEU A 696 -10.16 22.64 -1.61
CA LEU A 696 -9.94 22.73 -0.16
C LEU A 696 -8.57 22.18 0.30
N PRO A 697 -8.07 21.03 -0.21
CA PRO A 697 -6.76 20.54 0.17
C PRO A 697 -5.63 21.53 -0.15
N GLY A 698 -5.71 22.13 -1.32
CA GLY A 698 -4.74 23.16 -1.75
C GLY A 698 -4.81 24.45 -0.93
N LEU A 699 -6.01 24.88 -0.52
CA LEU A 699 -6.17 26.04 0.36
C LEU A 699 -5.54 25.77 1.73
N ALA A 700 -5.78 24.62 2.33
CA ALA A 700 -5.17 24.25 3.61
C ALA A 700 -3.64 24.22 3.56
N ALA A 701 -3.05 23.73 2.45
CA ALA A 701 -1.61 23.76 2.24
C ALA A 701 -1.07 25.19 2.14
N ALA A 702 -1.71 26.06 1.35
CA ALA A 702 -1.31 27.45 1.21
C ALA A 702 -1.42 28.24 2.54
N LEU A 703 -2.47 28.02 3.32
CA LEU A 703 -2.65 28.61 4.65
C LEU A 703 -1.56 28.16 5.64
N ASN A 704 -1.19 26.88 5.61
CA ASN A 704 -0.10 26.36 6.42
C ASN A 704 1.22 27.08 6.09
N ASN A 705 1.54 27.25 4.80
CA ASN A 705 2.75 27.95 4.37
C ASN A 705 2.69 29.45 4.69
N LEU A 706 1.53 30.08 4.57
CA LEU A 706 1.33 31.47 5.03
C LEU A 706 1.62 31.60 6.53
N GLY A 707 1.14 30.65 7.34
CA GLY A 707 1.42 30.60 8.76
C GLY A 707 2.91 30.53 9.08
N LEU A 708 3.66 29.72 8.33
CA LEU A 708 5.12 29.61 8.47
C LEU A 708 5.83 30.93 8.15
N VAL A 709 5.53 31.54 7.01
CA VAL A 709 6.13 32.83 6.58
C VAL A 709 5.79 33.95 7.58
N LEU A 710 4.53 34.03 8.02
CA LEU A 710 4.12 35.01 9.03
C LEU A 710 4.84 34.84 10.37
N ALA A 711 5.08 33.60 10.80
CA ALA A 711 5.84 33.31 12.02
C ALA A 711 7.30 33.75 11.89
N GLU A 712 7.95 33.46 10.76
CA GLU A 712 9.31 33.91 10.47
C GLU A 712 9.43 35.44 10.50
N LEU A 713 8.39 36.14 10.08
CA LEU A 713 8.31 37.61 10.14
C LEU A 713 7.89 38.16 11.54
N GLY A 714 7.72 37.26 12.53
CA GLY A 714 7.28 37.67 13.86
C GLY A 714 5.81 38.11 13.95
N ARG A 715 5.01 37.92 12.87
CA ARG A 715 3.56 38.24 12.85
C ARG A 715 2.74 37.10 13.46
N ARG A 716 2.96 36.85 14.75
CA ARG A 716 2.47 35.67 15.49
C ARG A 716 0.95 35.45 15.48
N ASP A 717 0.14 36.53 15.60
CA ASP A 717 -1.32 36.42 15.57
C ASP A 717 -1.84 36.04 14.19
N GLY A 718 -1.22 36.54 13.11
CA GLY A 718 -1.54 36.15 11.75
C GLY A 718 -1.17 34.70 11.46
N ALA A 719 -0.01 34.25 11.92
CA ALA A 719 0.44 32.87 11.83
C ALA A 719 -0.54 31.91 12.52
N LEU A 720 -0.98 32.26 13.73
CA LEU A 720 -1.97 31.47 14.46
C LEU A 720 -3.30 31.37 13.71
N THR A 721 -3.80 32.50 13.19
CA THR A 721 -5.09 32.52 12.47
C THR A 721 -5.04 31.63 11.23
N ALA A 722 -3.95 31.72 10.44
CA ALA A 722 -3.77 30.87 9.24
C ALA A 722 -3.68 29.39 9.60
N ALA A 723 -2.96 29.04 10.66
CA ALA A 723 -2.84 27.65 11.11
C ALA A 723 -4.16 27.08 11.66
N GLU A 724 -4.93 27.86 12.43
CA GLU A 724 -6.25 27.45 12.93
C GLU A 724 -7.22 27.18 11.76
N GLU A 725 -7.22 28.02 10.72
CA GLU A 725 -8.02 27.80 9.50
C GLU A 725 -7.56 26.55 8.75
N ALA A 726 -6.25 26.36 8.56
CA ALA A 726 -5.70 25.17 7.91
C ALA A 726 -6.09 23.87 8.64
N VAL A 727 -5.95 23.83 9.96
CA VAL A 727 -6.34 22.68 10.79
C VAL A 727 -7.85 22.41 10.71
N ALA A 728 -8.69 23.45 10.72
CA ALA A 728 -10.13 23.31 10.59
C ALA A 728 -10.54 22.69 9.24
N ILE A 729 -9.91 23.13 8.16
CA ILE A 729 -10.13 22.56 6.82
C ILE A 729 -9.66 21.10 6.77
N ARG A 730 -8.46 20.80 7.28
CA ARG A 730 -7.91 19.44 7.26
C ARG A 730 -8.72 18.47 8.11
N ARG A 731 -9.29 18.88 9.25
CA ARG A 731 -10.21 18.05 10.04
C ARG A 731 -11.43 17.64 9.23
N LYS A 732 -12.04 18.56 8.45
CA LYS A 732 -13.15 18.23 7.54
C LYS A 732 -12.73 17.26 6.43
N LEU A 733 -11.54 17.42 5.90
CA LEU A 733 -11.01 16.51 4.88
C LEU A 733 -10.74 15.11 5.45
N VAL A 734 -10.23 15.01 6.67
CA VAL A 734 -10.02 13.75 7.40
C VAL A 734 -11.34 13.04 7.68
N GLU A 735 -12.42 13.76 7.99
CA GLU A 735 -13.77 13.17 8.13
C GLU A 735 -14.23 12.48 6.84
N ALA A 736 -13.88 13.05 5.68
CA ALA A 736 -14.24 12.49 4.38
C ALA A 736 -13.30 11.36 3.92
N ASN A 737 -11.98 11.50 4.16
CA ASN A 737 -10.97 10.50 3.80
C ASN A 737 -9.78 10.55 4.79
N PRO A 738 -9.85 9.78 5.89
CA PRO A 738 -8.79 9.76 6.91
C PRO A 738 -7.42 9.37 6.35
N ALA A 739 -7.35 8.33 5.53
CA ALA A 739 -6.08 7.80 5.02
C ALA A 739 -5.31 8.82 4.17
N ALA A 740 -6.02 9.65 3.41
CA ALA A 740 -5.40 10.64 2.54
C ALA A 740 -4.93 11.90 3.31
N PHE A 741 -5.62 12.30 4.39
CA PHE A 741 -5.42 13.63 4.98
C PHE A 741 -4.92 13.65 6.43
N LEU A 742 -4.80 12.49 7.12
CA LEU A 742 -4.23 12.43 8.46
C LEU A 742 -2.77 12.94 8.54
N PRO A 743 -1.87 12.60 7.61
CA PRO A 743 -0.50 13.11 7.64
C PRO A 743 -0.46 14.63 7.59
N ASP A 744 -1.26 15.20 6.74
CA ASP A 744 -1.38 16.63 6.55
C ASP A 744 -1.98 17.35 7.77
N LEU A 745 -2.96 16.72 8.43
CA LEU A 745 -3.52 17.22 9.68
C LEU A 745 -2.44 17.24 10.77
N ALA A 746 -1.65 16.19 10.90
CA ALA A 746 -0.58 16.12 11.89
C ALA A 746 0.49 17.20 11.67
N ALA A 747 0.87 17.43 10.41
CA ALA A 747 1.81 18.51 10.05
C ALA A 747 1.25 19.90 10.43
N ALA A 748 -0.02 20.15 10.12
CA ALA A 748 -0.67 21.41 10.48
C ALA A 748 -0.80 21.60 12.00
N LEU A 749 -1.12 20.55 12.75
CA LEU A 749 -1.17 20.58 14.22
C LEU A 749 0.20 20.83 14.84
N ASN A 750 1.26 20.27 14.30
CA ASN A 750 2.63 20.57 14.72
C ASN A 750 2.96 22.07 14.60
N ASN A 751 2.61 22.68 13.45
CA ASN A 751 2.83 24.11 13.23
C ASN A 751 1.91 24.95 14.15
N LEU A 752 0.64 24.57 14.31
CA LEU A 752 -0.29 25.21 15.23
C LEU A 752 0.25 25.19 16.67
N GLY A 753 0.76 24.05 17.14
CA GLY A 753 1.36 23.89 18.47
C GLY A 753 2.52 24.87 18.68
N ARG A 754 3.42 24.98 17.69
CA ARG A 754 4.54 25.95 17.71
C ARG A 754 4.04 27.38 17.85
N PHE A 755 3.09 27.83 17.01
CA PHE A 755 2.58 29.20 17.06
C PHE A 755 1.83 29.51 18.34
N LEU A 756 1.09 28.55 18.91
CA LEU A 756 0.45 28.69 20.23
C LEU A 756 1.49 28.88 21.34
N ALA A 757 2.59 28.12 21.30
CA ALA A 757 3.66 28.25 22.29
C ALA A 757 4.37 29.62 22.22
N GLU A 758 4.62 30.11 21.01
CA GLU A 758 5.21 31.46 20.80
C GLU A 758 4.33 32.59 21.36
N LEU A 759 3.01 32.35 21.43
CA LEU A 759 2.05 33.28 22.06
C LEU A 759 1.79 32.97 23.53
N GLY A 760 2.55 32.07 24.15
CA GLY A 760 2.45 31.70 25.56
C GLY A 760 1.22 30.86 25.91
N ARG A 761 0.47 30.34 24.91
CA ARG A 761 -0.73 29.50 25.13
C ARG A 761 -0.32 28.03 25.31
N ARG A 762 0.46 27.76 26.37
CA ARG A 762 1.19 26.47 26.57
C ARG A 762 0.29 25.26 26.60
N ASP A 763 -0.87 25.31 27.30
CA ASP A 763 -1.78 24.15 27.41
C ASP A 763 -2.35 23.75 26.03
N LYS A 764 -2.73 24.75 25.24
CA LYS A 764 -3.23 24.50 23.88
C LYS A 764 -2.13 23.99 22.94
N ALA A 765 -0.90 24.51 23.10
CA ALA A 765 0.26 24.07 22.35
C ALA A 765 0.58 22.60 22.63
N LEU A 766 0.54 22.20 23.91
CA LEU A 766 0.75 20.82 24.34
C LEU A 766 -0.32 19.90 23.75
N THR A 767 -1.61 20.26 23.86
CA THR A 767 -2.72 19.49 23.30
C THR A 767 -2.57 19.27 21.77
N ALA A 768 -2.19 20.33 21.03
CA ALA A 768 -1.98 20.21 19.58
C ALA A 768 -0.78 19.32 19.26
N ALA A 769 0.31 19.41 20.02
CA ALA A 769 1.48 18.58 19.85
C ALA A 769 1.22 17.10 20.19
N GLU A 770 0.45 16.83 21.27
CA GLU A 770 0.03 15.46 21.63
C GLU A 770 -0.87 14.84 20.56
N GLU A 771 -1.80 15.62 19.96
CA GLU A 771 -2.63 15.15 18.85
C GLU A 771 -1.76 14.84 17.62
N ALA A 772 -0.86 15.75 17.25
CA ALA A 772 0.08 15.56 16.13
C ALA A 772 0.97 14.33 16.35
N PHE A 773 1.56 14.21 17.52
CA PHE A 773 2.37 13.06 17.92
C PHE A 773 1.57 11.75 17.85
N GLY A 774 0.35 11.72 18.41
CA GLY A 774 -0.52 10.55 18.36
C GLY A 774 -0.90 10.13 16.95
N ILE A 775 -1.05 11.09 16.02
CA ILE A 775 -1.29 10.80 14.60
C ILE A 775 0.00 10.28 13.97
N TYR A 776 1.14 11.00 14.08
CA TYR A 776 2.41 10.59 13.49
C TYR A 776 2.92 9.26 14.06
N ARG A 777 2.70 8.99 15.36
CA ARG A 777 3.04 7.69 15.96
C ARG A 777 2.30 6.57 15.24
N ARG A 778 0.99 6.69 15.08
CA ARG A 778 0.18 5.71 14.35
C ARG A 778 0.57 5.60 12.88
N LEU A 779 0.87 6.72 12.23
CA LEU A 779 1.31 6.75 10.84
C LEU A 779 2.71 6.13 10.68
N ALA A 780 3.65 6.42 11.58
CA ALA A 780 4.99 5.86 11.56
C ALA A 780 5.01 4.37 11.97
N GLU A 781 4.10 3.94 12.83
CA GLU A 781 3.85 2.54 13.12
C GLU A 781 3.28 1.81 11.90
N ALA A 782 2.49 2.50 11.09
CA ALA A 782 1.93 1.99 9.85
C ALA A 782 2.93 2.07 8.68
N ASN A 783 3.73 3.14 8.59
CA ASN A 783 4.76 3.33 7.56
C ASN A 783 5.96 4.14 8.12
N PRO A 784 6.99 3.48 8.73
CA PRO A 784 8.16 4.15 9.26
C PRO A 784 8.91 4.98 8.22
N THR A 785 9.12 4.45 7.03
CA THR A 785 9.90 5.12 5.98
C THR A 785 9.30 6.45 5.59
N ALA A 786 7.98 6.53 5.46
CA ALA A 786 7.29 7.75 5.08
C ALA A 786 7.12 8.73 6.27
N TYR A 787 6.89 8.21 7.50
CA TYR A 787 6.42 9.06 8.59
C TYR A 787 7.37 9.15 9.79
N LEU A 788 8.46 8.38 9.85
CA LEU A 788 9.50 8.58 10.87
C LEU A 788 10.06 10.01 10.89
N PRO A 789 10.30 10.68 9.74
CA PRO A 789 10.71 12.08 9.77
C PRO A 789 9.68 12.99 10.43
N GLY A 790 8.40 12.80 10.12
CA GLY A 790 7.30 13.52 10.74
C GLY A 790 7.15 13.22 12.23
N LEU A 791 7.31 11.94 12.63
CA LEU A 791 7.29 11.53 14.03
C LEU A 791 8.44 12.16 14.82
N ALA A 792 9.66 12.17 14.26
CA ALA A 792 10.82 12.77 14.92
C ALA A 792 10.65 14.28 15.12
N ALA A 793 10.09 14.97 14.11
CA ALA A 793 9.74 16.39 14.24
C ALA A 793 8.66 16.63 15.30
N ALA A 794 7.61 15.79 15.32
CA ALA A 794 6.55 15.86 16.32
C ALA A 794 7.05 15.60 17.74
N LEU A 795 7.93 14.61 17.93
CA LEU A 795 8.58 14.32 19.21
C LEU A 795 9.46 15.49 19.68
N SER A 796 10.25 16.09 18.77
CA SER A 796 11.05 17.27 19.10
C SER A 796 10.18 18.45 19.56
N ASN A 797 9.06 18.70 18.89
CA ASN A 797 8.12 19.76 19.27
C ASN A 797 7.40 19.42 20.59
N LEU A 798 6.93 18.19 20.75
CA LEU A 798 6.29 17.71 21.97
C LEU A 798 7.23 17.84 23.17
N GLY A 799 8.50 17.45 23.05
CA GLY A 799 9.51 17.60 24.08
C GLY A 799 9.68 19.06 24.51
N ASN A 800 9.72 19.99 23.56
CA ASN A 800 9.81 21.43 23.85
C ASN A 800 8.57 21.94 24.62
N HIS A 801 7.35 21.49 24.25
CA HIS A 801 6.11 21.88 24.92
C HIS A 801 5.98 21.27 26.31
N LEU A 802 6.37 20.00 26.49
CA LEU A 802 6.41 19.31 27.79
C LEU A 802 7.38 20.02 28.74
N SER A 803 8.59 20.35 28.27
CA SER A 803 9.57 21.10 29.07
C SER A 803 9.05 22.46 29.49
N GLY A 804 8.41 23.20 28.58
CA GLY A 804 7.77 24.48 28.85
C GLY A 804 6.60 24.40 29.83
N SER A 805 5.99 23.23 29.99
CA SER A 805 4.89 22.95 30.92
C SER A 805 5.37 22.27 32.21
N GLY A 806 6.67 22.00 32.37
CA GLY A 806 7.30 21.48 33.58
C GLY A 806 7.45 19.94 33.62
N TYR A 807 7.03 19.20 32.58
CA TYR A 807 7.15 17.75 32.48
C TYR A 807 8.54 17.37 31.92
N ARG A 808 9.57 17.46 32.77
CA ARG A 808 10.97 17.37 32.35
C ARG A 808 11.42 15.98 31.91
N ASP A 809 10.96 14.95 32.63
CA ASP A 809 11.37 13.56 32.32
C ASP A 809 10.74 13.09 31.03
N GLU A 810 9.48 13.43 30.78
CA GLU A 810 8.77 13.13 29.54
C GLU A 810 9.36 13.93 28.35
N ALA A 811 9.77 15.19 28.59
CA ALA A 811 10.45 16.00 27.57
C ALA A 811 11.78 15.40 27.15
N LEU A 812 12.54 14.89 28.13
CA LEU A 812 13.82 14.22 27.87
C LEU A 812 13.64 12.94 27.06
N ALA A 813 12.69 12.10 27.48
CA ALA A 813 12.39 10.84 26.76
C ALA A 813 11.95 11.10 25.31
N ALA A 814 11.10 12.12 25.07
CA ALA A 814 10.68 12.51 23.73
C ALA A 814 11.86 12.99 22.85
N ALA A 815 12.77 13.77 23.43
CA ALA A 815 13.95 14.27 22.70
C ALA A 815 14.96 13.14 22.40
N GLU A 816 15.17 12.22 23.32
CA GLU A 816 16.05 11.05 23.09
C GLU A 816 15.49 10.17 21.96
N GLU A 817 14.18 9.91 21.94
CA GLU A 817 13.54 9.15 20.86
C GLU A 817 13.66 9.89 19.53
N ALA A 818 13.46 11.21 19.48
CA ALA A 818 13.62 12.02 18.28
C ALA A 818 15.04 11.91 17.70
N VAL A 819 16.07 12.07 18.54
CA VAL A 819 17.47 11.93 18.14
C VAL A 819 17.77 10.52 17.63
N GLY A 820 17.25 9.48 18.29
CA GLY A 820 17.41 8.09 17.87
C GLY A 820 16.82 7.83 16.48
N ILE A 821 15.67 8.43 16.18
CA ILE A 821 15.03 8.33 14.86
C ILE A 821 15.86 9.09 13.81
N TYR A 822 16.22 10.35 14.08
CA TYR A 822 16.99 11.16 13.12
C TYR A 822 18.39 10.58 12.83
N ARG A 823 19.06 9.93 13.78
CA ARG A 823 20.33 9.24 13.52
C ARG A 823 20.17 8.15 12.48
N ARG A 824 19.18 7.28 12.65
CA ARG A 824 18.89 6.21 11.67
C ARG A 824 18.54 6.77 10.29
N LEU A 825 17.76 7.84 10.22
CA LEU A 825 17.40 8.51 8.97
C LEU A 825 18.63 9.17 8.32
N ALA A 826 19.52 9.80 9.10
CA ALA A 826 20.75 10.43 8.61
C ALA A 826 21.80 9.42 8.14
N GLU A 827 21.83 8.21 8.68
CA GLU A 827 22.64 7.10 8.16
C GLU A 827 22.19 6.70 6.74
N ALA A 828 20.87 6.69 6.49
CA ALA A 828 20.32 6.34 5.18
C ALA A 828 20.43 7.50 4.16
N ASN A 829 20.14 8.73 4.59
CA ASN A 829 20.24 9.94 3.73
C ASN A 829 20.76 11.14 4.53
N PRO A 830 22.09 11.34 4.59
CA PRO A 830 22.71 12.44 5.35
C PRO A 830 22.23 13.82 4.91
N THR A 831 22.14 14.07 3.61
CA THR A 831 21.79 15.38 3.07
C THR A 831 20.39 15.84 3.49
N ALA A 832 19.44 14.93 3.54
CA ALA A 832 18.06 15.22 3.91
C ALA A 832 17.88 15.39 5.43
N TYR A 833 18.57 14.59 6.25
CA TYR A 833 18.23 14.47 7.67
C TYR A 833 19.26 14.99 8.66
N LEU A 834 20.48 15.35 8.26
CA LEU A 834 21.46 15.98 9.15
C LEU A 834 20.95 17.30 9.76
N PRO A 835 20.22 18.17 9.03
CA PRO A 835 19.65 19.38 9.64
C PRO A 835 18.67 19.05 10.79
N GLY A 836 17.80 18.05 10.58
CA GLY A 836 16.86 17.59 11.60
C GLY A 836 17.56 16.96 12.82
N LEU A 837 18.61 16.16 12.59
CA LEU A 837 19.43 15.59 13.66
C LEU A 837 20.09 16.65 14.50
N ALA A 838 20.69 17.67 13.87
CA ALA A 838 21.36 18.75 14.59
C ALA A 838 20.38 19.60 15.43
N ALA A 839 19.16 19.86 14.90
CA ALA A 839 18.11 20.53 15.66
C ALA A 839 17.62 19.69 16.86
N ALA A 840 17.42 18.38 16.67
CA ALA A 840 17.01 17.46 17.73
C ALA A 840 18.08 17.34 18.83
N LEU A 841 19.37 17.27 18.46
CA LEU A 841 20.49 17.26 19.38
C LEU A 841 20.57 18.57 20.20
N SER A 842 20.32 19.71 19.58
CA SER A 842 20.27 21.01 20.28
C SER A 842 19.13 21.04 21.31
N ASN A 843 17.96 20.51 20.96
CA ASN A 843 16.82 20.38 21.88
C ASN A 843 17.14 19.42 23.03
N LEU A 844 17.71 18.26 22.72
CA LEU A 844 18.14 17.27 23.71
C LEU A 844 19.14 17.87 24.69
N GLY A 845 20.15 18.59 24.20
CA GLY A 845 21.13 19.30 25.06
C GLY A 845 20.47 20.28 26.03
N ASN A 846 19.46 21.01 25.57
CA ASN A 846 18.69 21.92 26.42
C ASN A 846 17.90 21.16 27.51
N HIS A 847 17.25 20.05 27.19
CA HIS A 847 16.49 19.22 28.13
C HIS A 847 17.38 18.54 29.15
N LEU A 848 18.52 17.97 28.71
CA LEU A 848 19.55 17.36 29.57
C LEU A 848 20.09 18.40 30.58
N SER A 849 20.41 19.62 30.11
CA SER A 849 20.88 20.71 30.97
C SER A 849 19.84 21.09 32.03
N GLY A 850 18.55 21.17 31.63
CA GLY A 850 17.42 21.48 32.52
C GLY A 850 17.14 20.37 33.52
N SER A 851 17.52 19.13 33.24
CA SER A 851 17.37 17.96 34.13
C SER A 851 18.63 17.65 34.95
N GLY A 852 19.70 18.40 34.76
CA GLY A 852 20.95 18.27 35.54
C GLY A 852 21.99 17.34 34.96
N TYR A 853 21.76 16.71 33.80
CA TYR A 853 22.71 15.83 33.08
C TYR A 853 23.66 16.70 32.24
N ARG A 854 24.62 17.33 32.92
CA ARG A 854 25.43 18.41 32.35
C ARG A 854 26.45 17.94 31.33
N ASP A 855 27.09 16.81 31.57
CA ASP A 855 28.14 16.25 30.69
C ASP A 855 27.51 15.75 29.38
N GLU A 856 26.37 15.10 29.47
CA GLU A 856 25.59 14.63 28.33
C GLU A 856 25.04 15.82 27.52
N ALA A 857 24.62 16.89 28.19
CA ALA A 857 24.18 18.12 27.53
C ALA A 857 25.31 18.77 26.70
N LEU A 858 26.53 18.80 27.24
CA LEU A 858 27.69 19.31 26.53
C LEU A 858 28.02 18.45 25.30
N ALA A 859 28.01 17.12 25.44
CA ALA A 859 28.28 16.19 24.32
C ALA A 859 27.23 16.36 23.19
N ALA A 860 25.93 16.49 23.51
CA ALA A 860 24.90 16.72 22.52
C ALA A 860 25.08 18.06 21.79
N ALA A 861 25.46 19.11 22.51
CA ALA A 861 25.73 20.43 21.92
C ALA A 861 26.96 20.40 21.01
N GLU A 862 28.05 19.71 21.40
CA GLU A 862 29.25 19.54 20.57
C GLU A 862 28.93 18.84 19.26
N GLU A 863 28.14 17.73 19.31
CA GLU A 863 27.70 17.01 18.10
C GLU A 863 26.86 17.92 17.19
N ALA A 864 25.91 18.67 17.74
CA ALA A 864 25.10 19.61 16.99
C ALA A 864 25.92 20.70 16.29
N VAL A 865 26.89 21.32 16.99
CA VAL A 865 27.80 22.29 16.40
C VAL A 865 28.60 21.68 15.26
N GLY A 866 29.14 20.47 15.44
CA GLY A 866 29.90 19.77 14.40
C GLY A 866 29.09 19.52 13.12
N ILE A 867 27.80 19.20 13.26
CA ILE A 867 26.90 19.02 12.12
C ILE A 867 26.57 20.36 11.47
N TYR A 868 26.18 21.39 12.24
CA TYR A 868 25.81 22.69 11.67
C TYR A 868 26.99 23.41 11.01
N ARG A 869 28.25 23.23 11.45
CA ARG A 869 29.41 23.76 10.74
C ARG A 869 29.51 23.21 9.32
N ARG A 870 29.41 21.91 9.16
CA ARG A 870 29.41 21.27 7.82
C ARG A 870 28.23 21.73 6.95
N LEU A 871 27.07 21.90 7.55
CA LEU A 871 25.88 22.39 6.82
C LEU A 871 26.05 23.88 6.42
N ALA A 872 26.64 24.70 7.29
CA ALA A 872 26.90 26.10 7.02
C ALA A 872 28.00 26.32 5.98
N GLU A 873 29.00 25.43 5.89
CA GLU A 873 29.99 25.43 4.80
C GLU A 873 29.30 25.19 3.43
N ALA A 874 28.32 24.27 3.38
CA ALA A 874 27.58 23.95 2.16
C ALA A 874 26.54 25.04 1.80
N ASN A 875 25.83 25.58 2.81
CA ASN A 875 24.81 26.62 2.60
C ASN A 875 24.80 27.61 3.78
N PRO A 876 25.67 28.67 3.72
CA PRO A 876 25.79 29.65 4.80
C PRO A 876 24.48 30.35 5.16
N THR A 877 23.73 30.78 4.17
CA THR A 877 22.52 31.59 4.38
C THR A 877 21.45 30.82 5.16
N ALA A 878 21.30 29.54 4.90
CA ALA A 878 20.30 28.68 5.56
C ALA A 878 20.75 28.26 6.97
N HIS A 879 22.04 28.04 7.20
CA HIS A 879 22.48 27.34 8.42
C HIS A 879 23.29 28.18 9.40
N LEU A 880 23.80 29.39 9.02
CA LEU A 880 24.50 30.27 9.96
C LEU A 880 23.66 30.67 11.18
N PRO A 881 22.35 30.97 11.07
CA PRO A 881 21.53 31.28 12.24
C PRO A 881 21.46 30.10 13.24
N HIS A 882 21.34 28.88 12.72
CA HIS A 882 21.28 27.67 13.53
C HIS A 882 22.65 27.33 14.14
N LEU A 883 23.73 27.53 13.38
CA LEU A 883 25.08 27.38 13.90
C LEU A 883 25.32 28.34 15.06
N ALA A 884 24.96 29.62 14.91
CA ALA A 884 25.12 30.62 15.98
C ALA A 884 24.35 30.21 17.26
N THR A 885 23.14 29.68 17.10
CA THR A 885 22.33 29.19 18.23
C THR A 885 22.98 27.99 18.90
N SER A 886 23.50 27.03 18.14
CA SER A 886 24.18 25.85 18.68
C SER A 886 25.52 26.19 19.34
N LEU A 887 26.30 27.14 18.78
CA LEU A 887 27.52 27.64 19.37
C LEU A 887 27.26 28.33 20.71
N TRP A 888 26.22 29.19 20.78
CA TRP A 888 25.80 29.81 22.04
C TRP A 888 25.35 28.76 23.06
N ALA A 889 24.57 27.74 22.67
CA ALA A 889 24.12 26.67 23.57
C ALA A 889 25.29 25.85 24.10
N HIS A 890 26.27 25.52 23.24
CA HIS A 890 27.51 24.85 23.64
C HIS A 890 28.30 25.67 24.68
N ALA A 891 28.50 26.96 24.44
CA ALA A 891 29.18 27.84 25.39
C ALA A 891 28.46 27.91 26.75
N SER A 892 27.14 28.01 26.74
CA SER A 892 26.29 28.01 27.94
C SER A 892 26.40 26.68 28.69
N ALA A 893 26.38 25.53 28.02
CA ALA A 893 26.60 24.21 28.62
C ALA A 893 27.98 24.11 29.25
N SER A 894 29.01 24.56 28.56
CA SER A 894 30.43 24.55 29.05
C SER A 894 30.61 25.37 30.35
N VAL A 895 29.95 26.56 30.45
CA VAL A 895 29.93 27.36 31.71
C VAL A 895 29.28 26.59 32.86
N ASN A 896 28.15 25.90 32.57
CA ASN A 896 27.40 25.16 33.59
C ASN A 896 28.20 23.97 34.16
N VAL A 897 29.01 23.32 33.33
CA VAL A 897 29.89 22.19 33.70
C VAL A 897 31.25 22.70 34.26
N LYS A 898 31.58 23.96 34.00
CA LYS A 898 32.92 24.53 34.21
C LYS A 898 34.04 23.76 33.50
N ALA A 899 33.76 23.23 32.31
CA ALA A 899 34.65 22.48 31.47
C ALA A 899 34.89 23.25 30.16
N ASN A 900 36.07 23.06 29.55
CA ASN A 900 36.41 23.62 28.22
C ASN A 900 36.18 25.12 28.08
N LEU A 901 36.38 25.90 29.16
CA LEU A 901 36.08 27.35 29.17
C LEU A 901 36.83 28.15 28.09
N PRO A 902 38.11 27.87 27.70
CA PRO A 902 38.74 28.51 26.57
C PRO A 902 37.99 28.30 25.26
N GLN A 903 37.54 27.08 25.00
CA GLN A 903 36.74 26.75 23.79
C GLN A 903 35.34 27.38 23.86
N ALA A 904 34.75 27.50 25.06
CA ALA A 904 33.49 28.20 25.27
C ALA A 904 33.64 29.70 24.90
N LEU A 905 34.79 30.32 25.17
CA LEU A 905 35.07 31.68 24.78
C LEU A 905 35.13 31.85 23.25
N GLU A 906 35.77 30.92 22.57
CA GLU A 906 35.85 30.89 21.10
C GLU A 906 34.47 30.72 20.48
N THR A 907 33.70 29.74 20.96
CA THR A 907 32.36 29.42 20.39
C THR A 907 31.34 30.54 20.63
N VAL A 908 31.34 31.17 21.83
CA VAL A 908 30.41 32.30 22.06
C VAL A 908 30.81 33.55 21.25
N SER A 909 32.13 33.80 21.04
CA SER A 909 32.60 34.86 20.18
C SER A 909 32.20 34.62 18.73
N GLU A 910 32.38 33.41 18.20
CA GLU A 910 31.93 33.01 16.87
C GLU A 910 30.41 33.21 16.72
N ALA A 911 29.62 32.82 17.73
CA ALA A 911 28.17 33.04 17.74
C ALA A 911 27.78 34.51 17.64
N ILE A 912 28.47 35.38 18.38
CA ILE A 912 28.28 36.85 18.34
C ILE A 912 28.63 37.41 16.98
N ASP A 913 29.74 37.02 16.39
CA ASP A 913 30.17 37.46 15.06
C ASP A 913 29.16 37.08 13.98
N ILE A 914 28.51 35.92 14.10
CA ILE A 914 27.44 35.50 13.18
C ILE A 914 26.13 36.28 13.47
N TYR A 915 25.76 36.51 14.73
CA TYR A 915 24.53 37.25 15.05
C TYR A 915 24.58 38.73 14.71
N GLN A 916 25.73 39.41 14.78
CA GLN A 916 25.84 40.84 14.50
C GLN A 916 25.32 41.24 13.11
N PRO A 917 25.70 40.61 11.98
CA PRO A 917 25.14 40.93 10.66
C PRO A 917 23.65 40.55 10.55
N LEU A 918 23.22 39.44 11.22
CA LEU A 918 21.83 38.98 11.20
C LEU A 918 20.91 39.97 11.92
N VAL A 919 21.35 40.59 13.03
CA VAL A 919 20.58 41.60 13.75
C VAL A 919 20.45 42.89 12.91
N LYS A 920 21.43 43.25 12.09
CA LYS A 920 21.31 44.39 11.17
C LYS A 920 20.24 44.19 10.11
N GLN A 921 20.03 42.92 9.70
CA GLN A 921 19.02 42.56 8.70
C GLN A 921 17.65 42.34 9.33
N LEU A 922 17.58 41.62 10.45
CA LEU A 922 16.36 41.20 11.14
C LEU A 922 16.44 41.47 12.66
N PRO A 923 16.35 42.73 13.09
CA PRO A 923 16.55 43.12 14.51
C PRO A 923 15.56 42.43 15.46
N GLN A 924 14.31 42.31 15.05
CA GLN A 924 13.26 41.71 15.88
C GLN A 924 13.43 40.19 16.10
N MET A 925 14.09 39.53 15.16
CA MET A 925 14.29 38.09 15.21
C MET A 925 15.54 37.69 16.02
N PHE A 926 16.65 38.37 15.80
CA PHE A 926 17.96 37.99 16.37
C PHE A 926 18.48 38.91 17.48
N GLY A 927 17.83 40.01 17.78
CA GLY A 927 18.28 40.95 18.77
C GLY A 927 18.35 40.37 20.20
N SER A 928 17.34 39.58 20.59
CA SER A 928 17.33 38.92 21.88
C SER A 928 18.40 37.80 21.99
N GLN A 929 18.65 37.06 20.92
CA GLN A 929 19.68 36.04 20.86
C GLN A 929 21.08 36.63 20.99
N LEU A 930 21.35 37.75 20.31
CA LEU A 930 22.62 38.47 20.44
C LEU A 930 22.85 38.93 21.90
N VAL A 931 21.85 39.50 22.56
CA VAL A 931 21.92 39.90 23.97
C VAL A 931 22.21 38.70 24.88
N LEU A 932 21.58 37.58 24.64
CA LEU A 932 21.82 36.32 25.39
C LEU A 932 23.26 35.81 25.16
N ALA A 933 23.77 35.86 23.93
CA ALA A 933 25.13 35.49 23.60
C ALA A 933 26.15 36.38 24.33
N TYR A 934 25.93 37.68 24.38
CA TYR A 934 26.78 38.61 25.16
C TYR A 934 26.72 38.37 26.66
N ARG A 935 25.57 38.01 27.24
CA ARG A 935 25.45 37.58 28.66
C ARG A 935 26.25 36.31 28.91
N THR A 936 26.16 35.34 28.04
CA THR A 936 26.96 34.10 28.14
C THR A 936 28.44 34.39 28.03
N LEU A 937 28.86 35.34 27.16
CA LEU A 937 30.23 35.77 27.07
C LEU A 937 30.73 36.35 28.40
N ALA A 938 29.93 37.23 29.08
CA ALA A 938 30.28 37.75 30.39
C ALA A 938 30.43 36.61 31.44
N ASP A 939 29.56 35.61 31.41
CA ASP A 939 29.63 34.46 32.34
C ASP A 939 30.86 33.55 32.03
N VAL A 940 31.24 33.35 30.77
CA VAL A 940 32.49 32.69 30.36
C VAL A 940 33.70 33.46 30.84
N LEU A 941 33.74 34.79 30.68
CA LEU A 941 34.85 35.66 31.14
C LEU A 941 35.00 35.58 32.64
N GLU A 942 33.92 35.65 33.39
CA GLU A 942 33.93 35.50 34.85
C GLU A 942 34.43 34.11 35.27
N ALA A 943 33.99 33.06 34.61
CA ALA A 943 34.47 31.68 34.90
C ALA A 943 35.95 31.49 34.58
N LEU A 944 36.51 32.23 33.60
CA LEU A 944 37.91 32.28 33.28
C LEU A 944 38.73 33.20 34.22
N GLY A 945 38.10 33.83 35.20
CA GLY A 945 38.73 34.78 36.15
C GLY A 945 38.95 36.19 35.61
N ARG A 946 38.41 36.54 34.42
CA ARG A 946 38.52 37.87 33.76
C ARG A 946 37.35 38.77 34.20
N LYS A 947 37.19 39.00 35.52
CA LYS A 947 36.06 39.70 36.13
C LYS A 947 35.88 41.10 35.65
N ASP A 948 36.98 41.88 35.50
CA ASP A 948 36.89 43.27 35.08
C ASP A 948 36.24 43.43 33.69
N GLU A 949 36.56 42.50 32.77
CA GLU A 949 36.00 42.48 31.43
C GLU A 949 34.51 42.03 31.44
N ALA A 950 34.20 41.08 32.27
CA ALA A 950 32.78 40.65 32.47
C ALA A 950 31.90 41.75 33.01
N ASP A 951 32.41 42.53 33.99
CA ASP A 951 31.66 43.65 34.60
C ASP A 951 31.44 44.80 33.62
N VAL A 952 32.44 45.14 32.79
CA VAL A 952 32.33 46.14 31.73
C VAL A 952 31.24 45.73 30.74
N LEU A 953 31.23 44.50 30.32
CA LEU A 953 30.25 43.97 29.36
C LEU A 953 28.84 43.96 29.95
N ARG A 954 28.67 43.58 31.20
CA ARG A 954 27.39 43.63 31.91
C ARG A 954 26.85 45.05 32.08
N GLN A 955 27.76 46.02 32.31
CA GLN A 955 27.38 47.44 32.39
C GLN A 955 26.88 47.94 31.02
N GLN A 956 27.57 47.63 29.95
CA GLN A 956 27.16 47.99 28.59
C GLN A 956 25.80 47.40 28.20
N LEU A 957 25.54 46.12 28.59
CA LEU A 957 24.26 45.48 28.34
C LEU A 957 23.11 46.12 29.14
N LYS A 958 23.38 46.64 30.36
CA LYS A 958 22.38 47.37 31.14
C LYS A 958 22.03 48.72 30.49
N GLU A 959 23.02 49.40 29.93
CA GLU A 959 22.82 50.70 29.25
C GLU A 959 21.97 50.55 27.98
N ILE A 960 22.23 49.48 27.20
CA ILE A 960 21.43 49.12 25.99
C ILE A 960 19.99 48.73 26.36
N SER A 961 19.81 47.96 27.44
CA SER A 961 18.48 47.52 27.90
C SER A 961 17.68 48.58 28.65
N GLY A 962 18.31 49.58 29.20
CA GLY A 962 17.71 50.73 29.87
C GLY A 962 17.24 51.85 28.95
N GLY A 963 17.81 51.98 27.75
CA GLY A 963 17.47 53.00 26.78
C GLY A 963 16.23 52.71 25.90
N THR A 964 15.59 51.57 26.07
CA THR A 964 14.36 51.17 25.35
C THR A 964 13.06 51.42 26.15
N ARG A 965 13.13 52.26 27.20
CA ARG A 965 11.99 52.68 28.01
C ARG A 965 11.71 54.17 27.99
N GLU A 966 12.00 54.89 26.86
CA GLU A 966 11.40 56.18 26.58
C GLU A 966 10.66 56.18 25.23
#